data_60cfb6bc547196c032159a7005b9607d
#
_entry.id   60cfb6bc547196c032159a7005b9607d
#
_cell.length_a   1.000
_cell.length_b   1.000
_cell.length_c   1.000
_cell.angle_alpha   90.00
_cell.angle_beta   90.00
_cell.angle_gamma   90.00
#
_symmetry.space_group_name_H-M   'P 1'
#
loop_
_entity.id
_entity.type
_entity.pdbx_description
1 polymer ?
#
loop_
_entity_poly.entity_id
_entity_poly.type
_entity_poly.pdbx_seq_one_letter_code
_entity_poly.pdbx_strand_id
1 'polypeptide(L)'
;MLKSILCTFVPLSTANFKPIYCDLFEANYVINYLAMRGPKLQTFVIKSLIQLVCRITKFGWFDDDKFRDIVKEAADFLSLASQDHYFIGLKILYHLVGEMNQANAMPLTLHRKIACSFKDQFLLQIFQISLTSLHQLKSEVPDDFRRDPLSLALRCLSFDFVGCPVDESSEEFGTVQLPASWRPLLQDPSTVQIFFDYYKVNDTCVSKEALECLVRLASVRRSIFVEDPSRTQFLSHLMSGTKEILQTGQGLADHGNYHEFCRLLGRFKVNFQLSELLSIEFYGEWIGLVAEFTTKSLLSWQWASNSVYYLLSLWSRLVTSVPYLKSDTPSMLDETVPKITEGFITSRINSVQASFANDSSDDTLDNVDVLQEQLESLPYLCRFQYQNSSIYIINIMEPLLQAYTERSRLPAPGDANELSVIEGQLTWLVHIIAAILKIRQTIGCSQESQELIDAELAARVLQLINVTDTGVHAQRYRVLSKQRLGRAILIFVQNFRRSYVGDQAMHSSKQLYARLSELLGLNDHLVLLNAIVGKIATNLKCYAECEDVIDHTLSLFLELASGYMTGKLLLKLESTKFIIANHSVAVNLEATADAAFWTDVVKYAFIGLMRDLRGIAMATNSRRTYGLLFDWLYPSRMPLLLKAISLCADEPEVTTPLLKFMCEFVLNKAQRLTFDSSSPNGILLFREVSKLIVAYGSRILLLPNGTDIYGSKYKGIWISLAVLSRALCGNYVNFGVFELYGDRALADALDISLKMSLSVPLSDILAFKKLSKAFYGYIEVLFSSHITFVLNLDTNTFVHIVSTLESGLKGLDTGISTQCASAIDSLAAFYFNNITAADGPPSPAALNLARHIGEFPTLFPQILKTLFEIIIFEDAGNQWSLSRPILSLIMISEQVLVFLKLLNHVP
;
A
#
# COMPACT_ATOMS: atom_id res chain seq x y z
N MET A 1 -45.42 -5.33 -15.88
CA MET A 1 -44.68 -4.30 -16.58
C MET A 1 -43.35 -4.01 -15.88
N LEU A 2 -43.32 -3.57 -14.63
CA LEU A 2 -42.06 -3.36 -13.89
C LEU A 2 -41.14 -4.61 -13.80
N LYS A 3 -41.71 -5.80 -13.62
CA LYS A 3 -40.96 -7.08 -13.64
C LYS A 3 -40.38 -7.40 -15.03
N SER A 4 -41.06 -7.01 -16.10
CA SER A 4 -40.57 -7.17 -17.49
C SER A 4 -39.43 -6.19 -17.82
N ILE A 5 -39.49 -4.96 -17.31
CA ILE A 5 -38.44 -3.95 -17.48
C ILE A 5 -37.19 -4.31 -16.66
N LEU A 6 -37.36 -4.79 -15.42
CA LEU A 6 -36.23 -5.24 -14.56
C LEU A 6 -35.57 -6.55 -15.04
N CYS A 7 -36.33 -7.45 -15.73
CA CYS A 7 -35.75 -8.68 -16.28
C CYS A 7 -34.97 -8.46 -17.59
N THR A 8 -35.06 -7.28 -18.23
CA THR A 8 -34.32 -6.97 -19.47
C THR A 8 -32.93 -6.46 -19.20
N PHE A 9 -32.55 -6.20 -17.92
CA PHE A 9 -31.22 -5.75 -17.50
C PHE A 9 -30.39 -6.83 -16.81
N VAL A 10 -30.43 -8.08 -17.30
CA VAL A 10 -29.42 -9.12 -17.02
C VAL A 10 -28.22 -8.87 -17.93
N PRO A 11 -26.97 -9.16 -17.50
CA PRO A 11 -25.75 -8.61 -18.08
C PRO A 11 -25.66 -8.82 -19.58
N LEU A 12 -25.62 -7.73 -20.33
CA LEU A 12 -25.38 -7.70 -21.77
C LEU A 12 -23.91 -8.01 -22.06
N SER A 13 -23.59 -9.27 -22.14
CA SER A 13 -22.42 -9.79 -22.85
C SER A 13 -22.83 -10.34 -24.21
N THR A 14 -23.53 -9.57 -25.02
CA THR A 14 -23.65 -9.84 -26.47
C THR A 14 -24.15 -8.57 -27.16
N ALA A 15 -23.36 -8.12 -28.10
CA ALA A 15 -23.69 -7.04 -29.01
C ALA A 15 -25.01 -7.33 -29.76
N ASN A 16 -26.10 -6.65 -29.36
CA ASN A 16 -27.24 -6.45 -30.20
C ASN A 16 -27.64 -4.98 -30.13
N PHE A 17 -27.46 -4.28 -31.21
CA PHE A 17 -27.89 -2.90 -31.45
C PHE A 17 -29.37 -2.77 -31.12
N LYS A 18 -29.71 -2.26 -29.93
CA LYS A 18 -31.01 -1.65 -29.69
C LYS A 18 -31.02 -0.30 -30.42
N PRO A 19 -32.02 0.08 -31.17
CA PRO A 19 -32.04 1.38 -31.81
C PRO A 19 -32.10 2.48 -30.76
N ILE A 20 -31.18 3.45 -30.81
CA ILE A 20 -31.00 4.63 -29.95
C ILE A 20 -32.32 5.35 -29.62
N TYR A 21 -33.28 5.32 -30.52
CA TYR A 21 -34.61 5.90 -30.35
C TYR A 21 -35.45 5.21 -29.26
N CYS A 22 -35.23 3.93 -28.95
CA CYS A 22 -35.97 3.25 -27.88
C CYS A 22 -35.51 3.75 -26.51
N ASP A 23 -34.20 3.93 -26.31
CA ASP A 23 -33.63 4.33 -25.03
C ASP A 23 -34.04 5.79 -24.68
N LEU A 24 -34.04 6.68 -25.66
CA LEU A 24 -34.49 8.07 -25.49
C LEU A 24 -35.99 8.15 -25.20
N PHE A 25 -36.81 7.33 -25.89
CA PHE A 25 -38.24 7.25 -25.62
C PHE A 25 -38.51 6.71 -24.21
N GLU A 26 -37.76 5.71 -23.76
CA GLU A 26 -37.86 5.14 -22.41
C GLU A 26 -37.47 6.19 -21.34
N ALA A 27 -36.41 6.95 -21.53
CA ALA A 27 -36.01 8.01 -20.61
C ALA A 27 -37.09 9.09 -20.48
N ASN A 28 -37.59 9.62 -21.60
CA ASN A 28 -38.63 10.64 -21.62
C ASN A 28 -39.97 10.11 -21.03
N TYR A 29 -40.31 8.87 -21.30
CA TYR A 29 -41.50 8.23 -20.70
C TYR A 29 -41.38 8.20 -19.17
N VAL A 30 -40.24 7.79 -18.62
CA VAL A 30 -40.02 7.71 -17.15
C VAL A 30 -40.07 9.10 -16.52
N ILE A 31 -39.47 10.13 -17.15
CA ILE A 31 -39.52 11.52 -16.64
C ILE A 31 -40.97 12.04 -16.63
N ASN A 32 -41.70 11.86 -17.74
CA ASN A 32 -43.11 12.23 -17.80
C ASN A 32 -43.95 11.45 -16.78
N TYR A 33 -43.67 10.17 -16.56
CA TYR A 33 -44.35 9.37 -15.54
C TYR A 33 -44.06 9.93 -14.12
N LEU A 34 -42.82 10.30 -13.82
CA LEU A 34 -42.43 10.95 -12.54
C LEU A 34 -43.15 12.30 -12.39
N ALA A 35 -43.29 13.10 -13.45
CA ALA A 35 -44.02 14.37 -13.44
C ALA A 35 -45.52 14.19 -13.14
N MET A 36 -46.15 13.14 -13.71
CA MET A 36 -47.57 12.91 -13.54
C MET A 36 -47.92 12.13 -12.26
N ARG A 37 -47.10 11.20 -11.83
CA ARG A 37 -47.41 10.24 -10.77
C ARG A 37 -46.41 10.29 -9.59
N GLY A 38 -45.30 10.97 -9.73
CA GLY A 38 -44.20 11.01 -8.74
C GLY A 38 -44.66 11.23 -7.30
N PRO A 39 -45.45 12.29 -7.01
CA PRO A 39 -45.96 12.55 -5.67
C PRO A 39 -46.76 11.44 -5.00
N LYS A 40 -47.30 10.51 -5.79
CA LYS A 40 -48.10 9.37 -5.31
C LYS A 40 -47.34 8.07 -5.20
N LEU A 41 -46.06 8.07 -5.55
CA LEU A 41 -45.21 6.88 -5.53
C LEU A 41 -44.45 6.78 -4.20
N GLN A 42 -44.13 5.55 -3.84
CA GLN A 42 -43.25 5.30 -2.69
C GLN A 42 -41.80 5.72 -3.03
N THR A 43 -41.08 6.23 -2.05
CA THR A 43 -39.71 6.77 -2.19
C THR A 43 -38.73 5.83 -2.88
N PHE A 44 -38.79 4.52 -2.60
CA PHE A 44 -37.92 3.54 -3.24
C PHE A 44 -38.21 3.37 -4.74
N VAL A 45 -39.49 3.52 -5.14
CA VAL A 45 -39.89 3.45 -6.57
C VAL A 45 -39.37 4.68 -7.31
N ILE A 46 -39.55 5.87 -6.71
CA ILE A 46 -39.03 7.13 -7.25
C ILE A 46 -37.52 7.02 -7.45
N LYS A 47 -36.80 6.57 -6.42
CA LYS A 47 -35.32 6.37 -6.49
C LYS A 47 -34.93 5.41 -7.60
N SER A 48 -35.61 4.28 -7.75
CA SER A 48 -35.31 3.27 -8.79
C SER A 48 -35.55 3.80 -10.19
N LEU A 49 -36.61 4.56 -10.41
CA LEU A 49 -36.92 5.19 -11.69
C LEU A 49 -35.90 6.29 -12.02
N ILE A 50 -35.53 7.12 -11.06
CA ILE A 50 -34.48 8.16 -11.23
C ILE A 50 -33.12 7.52 -11.59
N GLN A 51 -32.72 6.47 -10.88
CA GLN A 51 -31.46 5.76 -11.17
C GLN A 51 -31.47 5.16 -12.58
N LEU A 52 -32.62 4.61 -13.01
CA LEU A 52 -32.76 4.09 -14.37
C LEU A 52 -32.57 5.18 -15.42
N VAL A 53 -33.26 6.32 -15.27
CA VAL A 53 -33.10 7.44 -16.20
C VAL A 53 -31.67 7.96 -16.25
N CYS A 54 -31.04 8.19 -15.10
CA CYS A 54 -29.66 8.66 -15.03
C CYS A 54 -28.67 7.72 -15.73
N ARG A 55 -28.92 6.40 -15.59
CA ARG A 55 -28.09 5.39 -16.26
C ARG A 55 -28.32 5.37 -17.78
N ILE A 56 -29.57 5.45 -18.24
CA ILE A 56 -29.89 5.56 -19.67
C ILE A 56 -29.26 6.83 -20.24
N THR A 57 -29.40 7.96 -19.56
CA THR A 57 -28.75 9.24 -19.94
C THR A 57 -27.24 9.11 -20.10
N LYS A 58 -26.58 8.45 -19.16
CA LYS A 58 -25.11 8.25 -19.23
C LYS A 58 -24.71 7.40 -20.43
N PHE A 59 -25.41 6.31 -20.69
CA PHE A 59 -25.11 5.45 -21.84
C PHE A 59 -25.36 6.14 -23.19
N GLY A 60 -26.42 6.95 -23.31
CA GLY A 60 -26.74 7.71 -24.50
C GLY A 60 -26.05 9.07 -24.65
N TRP A 61 -25.13 9.44 -23.72
CA TRP A 61 -24.58 10.80 -23.61
C TRP A 61 -24.01 11.39 -24.88
N PHE A 62 -23.36 10.57 -25.73
CA PHE A 62 -22.77 10.96 -27.00
C PHE A 62 -23.58 10.48 -28.22
N ASP A 63 -24.67 9.73 -28.01
CA ASP A 63 -25.48 9.19 -29.09
C ASP A 63 -26.47 10.21 -29.64
N ASP A 64 -27.11 11.03 -28.76
CA ASP A 64 -28.01 12.12 -29.12
C ASP A 64 -27.96 13.23 -28.06
N ASP A 65 -27.89 14.48 -28.48
CA ASP A 65 -27.82 15.64 -27.55
C ASP A 65 -29.07 15.76 -26.64
N LYS A 66 -30.18 15.19 -27.05
CA LYS A 66 -31.42 15.16 -26.26
C LYS A 66 -31.29 14.42 -24.94
N PHE A 67 -30.34 13.47 -24.79
CA PHE A 67 -30.04 12.87 -23.48
C PHE A 67 -29.52 13.87 -22.47
N ARG A 68 -28.96 15.00 -22.91
CA ARG A 68 -28.42 16.06 -22.06
C ARG A 68 -29.52 17.00 -21.54
N ASP A 69 -30.72 16.95 -22.11
CA ASP A 69 -31.86 17.78 -21.69
C ASP A 69 -32.34 17.44 -20.27
N ILE A 70 -31.94 16.32 -19.70
CA ILE A 70 -32.29 15.88 -18.34
C ILE A 70 -32.03 16.92 -17.26
N VAL A 71 -30.98 17.74 -17.40
CA VAL A 71 -30.70 18.83 -16.44
C VAL A 71 -31.74 19.93 -16.54
N LYS A 72 -32.20 20.26 -17.75
CA LYS A 72 -33.27 21.20 -17.98
C LYS A 72 -34.61 20.65 -17.46
N GLU A 73 -34.93 19.40 -17.77
CA GLU A 73 -36.12 18.72 -17.29
C GLU A 73 -36.18 18.65 -15.75
N ALA A 74 -35.01 18.38 -15.09
CA ALA A 74 -34.92 18.44 -13.63
C ALA A 74 -35.17 19.89 -13.11
N ALA A 75 -34.67 20.92 -13.81
CA ALA A 75 -34.95 22.32 -13.46
C ALA A 75 -36.44 22.67 -13.62
N ASP A 76 -37.13 22.12 -14.63
CA ASP A 76 -38.56 22.27 -14.81
C ASP A 76 -39.36 21.70 -13.61
N PHE A 77 -38.95 20.55 -13.06
CA PHE A 77 -39.51 20.02 -11.82
C PHE A 77 -39.34 20.99 -10.64
N LEU A 78 -38.21 21.70 -10.54
CA LEU A 78 -37.98 22.69 -9.49
C LEU A 78 -38.86 23.94 -9.65
N SER A 79 -39.38 24.19 -10.85
CA SER A 79 -40.23 25.34 -11.15
C SER A 79 -41.73 25.07 -10.90
N LEU A 80 -42.10 23.81 -10.65
CA LEU A 80 -43.46 23.44 -10.34
C LEU A 80 -43.88 23.89 -8.93
N ALA A 81 -45.12 24.36 -8.77
CA ALA A 81 -45.67 24.83 -7.49
C ALA A 81 -45.90 23.71 -6.45
N SER A 82 -45.37 22.52 -6.64
CA SER A 82 -45.52 21.35 -5.76
C SER A 82 -44.18 21.02 -5.09
N GLN A 83 -44.18 20.95 -3.79
CA GLN A 83 -43.03 20.59 -2.98
C GLN A 83 -42.47 19.21 -3.34
N ASP A 84 -43.33 18.20 -3.56
CA ASP A 84 -42.88 16.85 -3.93
C ASP A 84 -42.15 16.84 -5.28
N HIS A 85 -42.62 17.63 -6.27
CA HIS A 85 -41.93 17.74 -7.55
C HIS A 85 -40.59 18.42 -7.39
N TYR A 86 -40.50 19.44 -6.56
CA TYR A 86 -39.26 20.12 -6.26
C TYR A 86 -38.16 19.13 -5.75
N PHE A 87 -38.53 18.27 -4.80
CA PHE A 87 -37.61 17.26 -4.26
C PHE A 87 -37.31 16.15 -5.27
N ILE A 88 -38.22 15.77 -6.14
CA ILE A 88 -37.96 14.85 -7.24
C ILE A 88 -36.89 15.47 -8.17
N GLY A 89 -37.01 16.76 -8.52
CA GLY A 89 -36.00 17.47 -9.31
C GLY A 89 -34.61 17.44 -8.69
N LEU A 90 -34.50 17.77 -7.40
CA LEU A 90 -33.22 17.69 -6.67
C LEU A 90 -32.64 16.26 -6.66
N LYS A 91 -33.46 15.22 -6.46
CA LYS A 91 -33.05 13.83 -6.48
C LYS A 91 -32.60 13.37 -7.86
N ILE A 92 -33.20 13.85 -8.93
CA ILE A 92 -32.73 13.59 -10.30
C ILE A 92 -31.32 14.12 -10.45
N LEU A 93 -31.06 15.39 -10.09
CA LEU A 93 -29.73 16.01 -10.18
C LEU A 93 -28.70 15.29 -9.29
N TYR A 94 -29.10 14.92 -8.07
CA TYR A 94 -28.23 14.20 -7.13
C TYR A 94 -27.77 12.83 -7.69
N HIS A 95 -28.71 12.04 -8.23
CA HIS A 95 -28.38 10.74 -8.80
C HIS A 95 -27.63 10.88 -10.12
N LEU A 96 -27.92 11.89 -10.91
CA LEU A 96 -27.22 12.18 -12.16
C LEU A 96 -25.74 12.47 -11.91
N VAL A 97 -25.44 13.41 -11.01
CA VAL A 97 -24.05 13.72 -10.64
C VAL A 97 -23.31 12.46 -10.16
N GLY A 98 -23.99 11.64 -9.34
CA GLY A 98 -23.41 10.40 -8.85
C GLY A 98 -23.14 9.36 -9.95
N GLU A 99 -24.09 9.18 -10.86
CA GLU A 99 -23.92 8.22 -11.98
C GLU A 99 -22.80 8.66 -12.92
N MET A 100 -22.70 9.97 -13.20
CA MET A 100 -21.67 10.54 -14.07
C MET A 100 -20.25 10.44 -13.45
N ASN A 101 -20.17 10.40 -12.11
CA ASN A 101 -18.89 10.30 -11.39
C ASN A 101 -18.40 8.86 -11.22
N GLN A 102 -19.23 7.83 -11.38
CA GLN A 102 -18.89 6.42 -11.14
C GLN A 102 -18.57 5.69 -12.43
N ALA A 103 -17.43 5.00 -12.50
CA ALA A 103 -17.07 4.12 -13.60
C ALA A 103 -17.82 2.78 -13.50
N ASN A 104 -19.12 2.76 -13.79
CA ASN A 104 -19.92 1.53 -13.83
C ASN A 104 -19.44 0.61 -14.97
N ALA A 105 -20.16 -0.44 -15.35
CA ALA A 105 -19.82 -1.46 -16.36
C ALA A 105 -19.53 -0.92 -17.80
N MET A 106 -18.81 0.20 -17.90
CA MET A 106 -18.46 0.95 -19.09
C MET A 106 -16.94 1.05 -19.22
N PRO A 107 -16.36 1.06 -20.44
CA PRO A 107 -14.92 1.30 -20.63
C PRO A 107 -14.48 2.61 -19.98
N LEU A 108 -13.37 2.59 -19.24
CA LEU A 108 -12.90 3.72 -18.44
C LEU A 108 -12.66 4.98 -19.27
N THR A 109 -12.14 4.85 -20.50
CA THR A 109 -11.93 5.96 -21.44
C THR A 109 -13.24 6.63 -21.87
N LEU A 110 -14.29 5.85 -22.12
CA LEU A 110 -15.60 6.39 -22.46
C LEU A 110 -16.23 7.09 -21.26
N HIS A 111 -16.14 6.44 -20.07
CA HIS A 111 -16.58 7.05 -18.81
C HIS A 111 -15.91 8.42 -18.58
N ARG A 112 -14.60 8.52 -18.72
CA ARG A 112 -13.86 9.78 -18.56
C ARG A 112 -14.31 10.86 -19.54
N LYS A 113 -14.52 10.50 -20.81
CA LYS A 113 -15.06 11.45 -21.80
C LYS A 113 -16.44 11.97 -21.41
N ILE A 114 -17.33 11.09 -20.94
CA ILE A 114 -18.66 11.48 -20.48
C ILE A 114 -18.56 12.37 -19.25
N ALA A 115 -17.79 11.96 -18.24
CA ALA A 115 -17.58 12.70 -17.00
C ALA A 115 -17.00 14.10 -17.26
N CYS A 116 -15.98 14.23 -18.13
CA CYS A 116 -15.42 15.52 -18.52
C CYS A 116 -16.46 16.39 -19.25
N SER A 117 -17.19 15.83 -20.22
CA SER A 117 -18.23 16.56 -20.94
C SER A 117 -19.34 17.06 -20.01
N PHE A 118 -19.80 16.21 -19.10
CA PHE A 118 -20.81 16.56 -18.10
C PHE A 118 -20.32 17.64 -17.13
N LYS A 119 -19.11 17.49 -16.60
CA LYS A 119 -18.46 18.46 -15.72
C LYS A 119 -18.39 19.83 -16.34
N ASP A 120 -17.93 19.92 -17.59
CA ASP A 120 -17.69 21.19 -18.26
C ASP A 120 -18.99 21.90 -18.69
N GLN A 121 -20.04 21.14 -18.98
CA GLN A 121 -21.32 21.71 -19.47
C GLN A 121 -22.34 21.98 -18.35
N PHE A 122 -22.44 21.12 -17.33
CA PHE A 122 -23.60 21.14 -16.42
C PHE A 122 -23.25 21.19 -14.93
N LEU A 123 -22.09 20.72 -14.49
CA LEU A 123 -21.82 20.56 -13.06
C LEU A 123 -21.88 21.90 -12.30
N LEU A 124 -21.39 22.99 -12.89
CA LEU A 124 -21.46 24.33 -12.31
C LEU A 124 -22.90 24.79 -12.13
N GLN A 125 -23.74 24.61 -13.16
CA GLN A 125 -25.17 24.98 -13.13
C GLN A 125 -25.89 24.17 -12.02
N ILE A 126 -25.61 22.87 -11.90
CA ILE A 126 -26.21 22.01 -10.88
C ILE A 126 -25.81 22.49 -9.48
N PHE A 127 -24.55 22.86 -9.29
CA PHE A 127 -24.09 23.44 -8.02
C PHE A 127 -24.76 24.79 -7.71
N GLN A 128 -24.94 25.65 -8.69
CA GLN A 128 -25.71 26.89 -8.52
C GLN A 128 -27.17 26.64 -8.14
N ILE A 129 -27.82 25.66 -8.75
CA ILE A 129 -29.17 25.23 -8.38
C ILE A 129 -29.18 24.79 -6.90
N SER A 130 -28.22 23.99 -6.47
CA SER A 130 -28.14 23.55 -5.07
C SER A 130 -27.98 24.71 -4.10
N LEU A 131 -27.12 25.71 -4.40
CA LEU A 131 -26.96 26.91 -3.58
C LEU A 131 -28.23 27.74 -3.51
N THR A 132 -28.91 27.95 -4.65
CA THR A 132 -30.19 28.66 -4.70
C THR A 132 -31.25 27.94 -3.83
N SER A 133 -31.32 26.60 -3.93
CA SER A 133 -32.20 25.79 -3.12
C SER A 133 -31.88 25.90 -1.63
N LEU A 134 -30.61 25.91 -1.25
CA LEU A 134 -30.18 26.10 0.14
C LEU A 134 -30.62 27.46 0.67
N HIS A 135 -30.48 28.52 -0.10
CA HIS A 135 -30.94 29.87 0.29
C HIS A 135 -32.45 29.95 0.45
N GLN A 136 -33.22 29.30 -0.44
CA GLN A 136 -34.66 29.30 -0.39
C GLN A 136 -35.22 28.48 0.80
N LEU A 137 -34.60 27.38 1.14
CA LEU A 137 -35.07 26.46 2.19
C LEU A 137 -34.53 26.79 3.59
N LYS A 138 -33.78 27.88 3.75
CA LYS A 138 -33.18 28.28 5.02
C LYS A 138 -34.19 28.54 6.15
N SER A 139 -35.39 29.07 5.88
CA SER A 139 -36.25 29.64 6.89
C SER A 139 -37.59 28.95 7.15
N GLU A 140 -38.09 28.04 6.29
CA GLU A 140 -39.52 27.63 6.36
C GLU A 140 -39.81 26.13 6.22
N VAL A 141 -38.83 25.23 6.24
CA VAL A 141 -39.04 23.81 5.88
C VAL A 141 -38.53 22.88 6.99
N PRO A 142 -39.18 21.73 7.27
CA PRO A 142 -38.69 20.71 8.17
C PRO A 142 -37.28 20.23 7.81
N ASP A 143 -36.50 19.83 8.81
CA ASP A 143 -35.06 19.50 8.65
C ASP A 143 -34.83 18.37 7.64
N ASP A 144 -35.72 17.40 7.53
CA ASP A 144 -35.64 16.30 6.55
C ASP A 144 -35.52 16.77 5.08
N PHE A 145 -36.08 17.93 4.77
CA PHE A 145 -36.08 18.49 3.42
C PHE A 145 -34.85 19.37 3.13
N ARG A 146 -34.16 19.84 4.15
CA ARG A 146 -32.94 20.66 4.02
C ARG A 146 -31.74 19.84 3.57
N ARG A 147 -31.80 18.53 3.76
CA ARG A 147 -30.72 17.61 3.44
C ARG A 147 -30.53 17.41 1.93
N ASP A 148 -31.59 17.29 1.14
CA ASP A 148 -31.49 16.98 -0.29
C ASP A 148 -30.62 18.00 -1.08
N PRO A 149 -30.80 19.34 -0.95
CA PRO A 149 -29.93 20.30 -1.65
C PRO A 149 -28.52 20.33 -1.10
N LEU A 150 -28.32 20.06 0.20
CA LEU A 150 -26.99 19.99 0.82
C LEU A 150 -26.20 18.76 0.32
N SER A 151 -26.87 17.60 0.27
CA SER A 151 -26.28 16.39 -0.29
C SER A 151 -25.95 16.57 -1.78
N LEU A 152 -26.76 17.31 -2.54
CA LEU A 152 -26.47 17.65 -3.93
C LEU A 152 -25.21 18.54 -4.03
N ALA A 153 -25.09 19.59 -3.20
CA ALA A 153 -23.91 20.45 -3.15
C ALA A 153 -22.64 19.65 -2.84
N LEU A 154 -22.71 18.80 -1.81
CA LEU A 154 -21.58 17.92 -1.42
C LEU A 154 -21.18 17.00 -2.57
N ARG A 155 -22.15 16.41 -3.28
CA ARG A 155 -21.88 15.53 -4.42
C ARG A 155 -21.22 16.26 -5.58
N CYS A 156 -21.61 17.51 -5.86
CA CYS A 156 -20.93 18.35 -6.84
C CYS A 156 -19.48 18.67 -6.44
N LEU A 157 -19.23 19.02 -5.18
CA LEU A 157 -17.90 19.32 -4.66
C LEU A 157 -17.00 18.09 -4.54
N SER A 158 -17.59 16.90 -4.50
CA SER A 158 -16.89 15.61 -4.43
C SER A 158 -16.76 14.93 -5.81
N PHE A 159 -17.06 15.65 -6.89
CA PHE A 159 -16.89 15.15 -8.26
C PHE A 159 -15.40 14.97 -8.59
N ASP A 160 -15.05 13.96 -9.38
CA ASP A 160 -13.68 13.76 -9.87
C ASP A 160 -13.37 14.80 -10.96
N PHE A 161 -12.72 15.89 -10.55
CA PHE A 161 -12.33 16.96 -11.46
C PHE A 161 -11.10 16.63 -12.31
N VAL A 162 -10.32 15.62 -11.96
CA VAL A 162 -9.02 15.30 -12.56
C VAL A 162 -9.10 14.11 -13.51
N GLY A 163 -10.11 13.25 -13.35
CA GLY A 163 -10.28 12.04 -14.15
C GLY A 163 -9.26 10.94 -13.84
N CYS A 164 -8.55 11.05 -12.72
CA CYS A 164 -7.73 9.98 -12.17
C CYS A 164 -8.48 9.31 -11.03
N PRO A 165 -8.47 7.97 -10.92
CA PRO A 165 -8.97 7.31 -9.72
C PRO A 165 -8.18 7.86 -8.53
N VAL A 166 -8.86 8.58 -7.64
CA VAL A 166 -8.28 9.02 -6.38
C VAL A 166 -8.15 7.77 -5.53
N ASP A 167 -6.94 7.38 -5.22
CA ASP A 167 -6.68 6.38 -4.21
C ASP A 167 -7.31 6.91 -2.90
N GLU A 168 -8.14 6.12 -2.23
CA GLU A 168 -8.81 6.53 -0.98
C GLU A 168 -7.79 7.01 0.07
N SER A 169 -6.56 6.50 0.03
CA SER A 169 -5.44 6.97 0.83
C SER A 169 -5.02 8.42 0.50
N SER A 170 -5.33 8.94 -0.68
CA SER A 170 -5.01 10.32 -1.09
C SER A 170 -6.11 11.34 -0.73
N GLU A 171 -7.27 10.92 -0.24
CA GLU A 171 -8.31 11.84 0.25
C GLU A 171 -7.79 12.78 1.35
N GLU A 172 -6.83 12.33 2.10
CA GLU A 172 -6.18 13.06 3.19
C GLU A 172 -5.42 14.30 2.70
N PHE A 173 -4.86 14.23 1.50
CA PHE A 173 -4.08 15.29 0.86
C PHE A 173 -4.72 15.84 -0.42
N GLY A 174 -5.92 15.34 -0.79
CA GLY A 174 -6.59 15.70 -2.02
C GLY A 174 -6.93 17.19 -2.08
N THR A 175 -6.38 17.89 -3.08
CA THR A 175 -6.80 19.23 -3.42
C THR A 175 -7.87 19.19 -4.50
N VAL A 176 -8.95 19.96 -4.32
CA VAL A 176 -10.04 20.04 -5.30
C VAL A 176 -9.61 21.01 -6.43
N GLN A 177 -9.58 20.51 -7.65
CA GLN A 177 -9.19 21.29 -8.84
C GLN A 177 -10.43 21.78 -9.59
N LEU A 178 -11.07 22.83 -9.08
CA LEU A 178 -12.23 23.42 -9.72
C LEU A 178 -11.84 24.14 -11.03
N PRO A 179 -12.69 24.08 -12.09
CA PRO A 179 -12.53 24.88 -13.29
C PRO A 179 -12.61 26.39 -13.03
N ALA A 180 -11.96 27.19 -13.86
CA ALA A 180 -11.96 28.65 -13.71
C ALA A 180 -13.37 29.29 -13.72
N SER A 181 -14.33 28.66 -14.35
CA SER A 181 -15.73 29.08 -14.38
C SER A 181 -16.40 29.12 -12.99
N TRP A 182 -15.86 28.40 -11.98
CA TRP A 182 -16.36 28.37 -10.61
C TRP A 182 -15.90 29.56 -9.77
N ARG A 183 -14.95 30.35 -10.26
CA ARG A 183 -14.36 31.49 -9.53
C ARG A 183 -15.36 32.49 -8.96
N PRO A 184 -16.36 32.97 -9.70
CA PRO A 184 -17.32 33.93 -9.17
C PRO A 184 -18.07 33.43 -7.95
N LEU A 185 -18.37 32.11 -7.88
CA LEU A 185 -19.05 31.51 -6.73
C LEU A 185 -18.14 31.46 -5.50
N LEU A 186 -16.85 31.19 -5.68
CA LEU A 186 -15.91 31.15 -4.57
C LEU A 186 -15.52 32.54 -4.04
N GLN A 187 -15.66 33.56 -4.88
CA GLN A 187 -15.44 34.97 -4.49
C GLN A 187 -16.66 35.55 -3.77
N ASP A 188 -17.81 34.91 -3.89
CA ASP A 188 -19.01 35.33 -3.16
C ASP A 188 -19.00 34.81 -1.72
N PRO A 189 -18.94 35.66 -0.69
CA PRO A 189 -18.95 35.27 0.71
C PRO A 189 -20.16 34.39 1.09
N SER A 190 -21.31 34.63 0.44
CA SER A 190 -22.55 33.88 0.71
C SER A 190 -22.42 32.40 0.46
N THR A 191 -21.54 31.99 -0.46
CA THR A 191 -21.28 30.59 -0.80
C THR A 191 -20.66 29.82 0.38
N VAL A 192 -19.76 30.43 1.13
CA VAL A 192 -19.17 29.81 2.34
C VAL A 192 -20.12 29.93 3.52
N GLN A 193 -20.75 31.11 3.67
CA GLN A 193 -21.61 31.39 4.79
C GLN A 193 -22.84 30.47 4.87
N ILE A 194 -23.42 30.08 3.73
CA ILE A 194 -24.60 29.21 3.73
C ILE A 194 -24.32 27.86 4.40
N PHE A 195 -23.14 27.29 4.20
CA PHE A 195 -22.77 26.01 4.84
C PHE A 195 -22.52 26.17 6.35
N PHE A 196 -21.96 27.29 6.82
CA PHE A 196 -21.89 27.60 8.26
C PHE A 196 -23.29 27.79 8.86
N ASP A 197 -24.22 28.38 8.14
CA ASP A 197 -25.61 28.53 8.59
C ASP A 197 -26.33 27.18 8.71
N TYR A 198 -26.09 26.25 7.76
CA TYR A 198 -26.63 24.88 7.82
C TYR A 198 -25.96 24.04 8.91
N TYR A 199 -24.73 24.30 9.26
CA TYR A 199 -24.06 23.67 10.40
C TYR A 199 -24.78 23.98 11.74
N LYS A 200 -25.39 25.13 11.87
CA LYS A 200 -26.12 25.56 13.08
C LYS A 200 -27.49 24.90 13.25
N VAL A 201 -27.93 24.11 12.28
CA VAL A 201 -29.18 23.33 12.36
C VAL A 201 -29.03 22.19 13.37
N ASN A 202 -30.09 21.89 14.11
CA ASN A 202 -30.05 20.87 15.16
C ASN A 202 -29.97 19.42 14.65
N ASP A 203 -30.15 19.16 13.36
CA ASP A 203 -29.99 17.84 12.76
C ASP A 203 -28.50 17.52 12.53
N THR A 204 -28.00 16.48 13.22
CA THR A 204 -26.60 16.04 13.14
C THR A 204 -26.20 15.56 11.75
N CYS A 205 -27.13 15.00 10.96
CA CYS A 205 -26.84 14.59 9.58
C CYS A 205 -26.63 15.82 8.69
N VAL A 206 -27.46 16.85 8.86
CA VAL A 206 -27.35 18.10 8.09
C VAL A 206 -26.07 18.86 8.47
N SER A 207 -25.81 19.01 9.77
CA SER A 207 -24.61 19.72 10.24
C SER A 207 -23.32 19.04 9.81
N LYS A 208 -23.26 17.70 9.80
CA LYS A 208 -22.13 16.93 9.32
C LYS A 208 -21.88 17.15 7.82
N GLU A 209 -22.93 16.99 6.98
CA GLU A 209 -22.79 17.20 5.53
C GLU A 209 -22.40 18.67 5.20
N ALA A 210 -22.82 19.62 6.01
CA ALA A 210 -22.39 21.02 5.87
C ALA A 210 -20.90 21.18 6.14
N LEU A 211 -20.35 20.54 7.19
CA LEU A 211 -18.92 20.52 7.44
C LEU A 211 -18.14 19.81 6.33
N GLU A 212 -18.65 18.70 5.78
CA GLU A 212 -18.04 18.04 4.64
C GLU A 212 -17.95 18.96 3.42
N CYS A 213 -18.98 19.76 3.14
CA CYS A 213 -18.92 20.78 2.09
C CYS A 213 -17.81 21.83 2.38
N LEU A 214 -17.70 22.30 3.62
CA LEU A 214 -16.64 23.24 4.03
C LEU A 214 -15.25 22.62 3.91
N VAL A 215 -15.07 21.33 4.24
CA VAL A 215 -13.82 20.59 4.03
C VAL A 215 -13.43 20.59 2.55
N ARG A 216 -14.38 20.34 1.64
CA ARG A 216 -14.13 20.38 0.19
C ARG A 216 -13.79 21.78 -0.29
N LEU A 217 -14.49 22.82 0.19
CA LEU A 217 -14.19 24.22 -0.14
C LEU A 217 -12.81 24.65 0.39
N ALA A 218 -12.45 24.28 1.62
CA ALA A 218 -11.14 24.56 2.18
C ALA A 218 -10.00 23.81 1.44
N SER A 219 -10.33 22.80 0.65
CA SER A 219 -9.40 21.99 -0.14
C SER A 219 -9.17 22.52 -1.56
N VAL A 220 -9.80 23.63 -1.94
CA VAL A 220 -9.72 24.19 -3.30
C VAL A 220 -8.32 24.76 -3.58
N ARG A 221 -7.76 24.41 -4.75
CA ARG A 221 -6.43 24.88 -5.17
C ARG A 221 -6.32 26.39 -5.30
N ARG A 222 -5.13 26.93 -4.96
CA ARG A 222 -4.77 28.35 -5.13
C ARG A 222 -4.99 28.86 -6.55
N SER A 223 -4.75 28.04 -7.57
CA SER A 223 -4.82 28.42 -8.98
C SER A 223 -6.17 28.98 -9.44
N ILE A 224 -7.25 28.75 -8.69
CA ILE A 224 -8.57 29.31 -9.03
C ILE A 224 -8.65 30.80 -8.69
N PHE A 225 -7.88 31.29 -7.70
CA PHE A 225 -7.84 32.69 -7.33
C PHE A 225 -6.76 33.39 -8.15
N VAL A 226 -7.13 34.41 -8.93
CA VAL A 226 -6.19 35.21 -9.76
C VAL A 226 -5.47 36.24 -8.90
N GLU A 227 -6.18 36.81 -7.93
CA GLU A 227 -5.73 37.90 -7.09
C GLU A 227 -5.61 37.47 -5.64
N ASP A 228 -4.53 37.83 -4.96
CA ASP A 228 -4.30 37.53 -3.55
C ASP A 228 -5.39 38.10 -2.61
N PRO A 229 -5.95 39.34 -2.82
CA PRO A 229 -7.03 39.83 -1.98
C PRO A 229 -8.28 38.96 -1.96
N SER A 230 -8.71 38.42 -3.11
CA SER A 230 -9.86 37.50 -3.22
C SER A 230 -9.63 36.20 -2.45
N ARG A 231 -8.41 35.68 -2.51
CA ARG A 231 -8.01 34.51 -1.74
C ARG A 231 -7.95 34.77 -0.24
N THR A 232 -7.42 35.93 0.15
CA THR A 232 -7.37 36.34 1.55
C THR A 232 -8.77 36.51 2.13
N GLN A 233 -9.68 37.11 1.37
CA GLN A 233 -11.08 37.23 1.78
C GLN A 233 -11.76 35.86 1.97
N PHE A 234 -11.56 34.92 1.03
CA PHE A 234 -12.08 33.58 1.14
C PHE A 234 -11.54 32.88 2.38
N LEU A 235 -10.23 32.95 2.63
CA LEU A 235 -9.59 32.42 3.85
C LEU A 235 -10.16 33.05 5.12
N SER A 236 -10.33 34.39 5.14
CA SER A 236 -10.89 35.11 6.28
C SER A 236 -12.30 34.63 6.63
N HIS A 237 -13.15 34.34 5.63
CA HIS A 237 -14.50 33.79 5.87
C HIS A 237 -14.46 32.41 6.46
N LEU A 238 -13.61 31.51 5.94
CA LEU A 238 -13.43 30.16 6.49
C LEU A 238 -12.92 30.21 7.94
N MET A 239 -11.91 31.03 8.20
CA MET A 239 -11.36 31.20 9.55
C MET A 239 -12.37 31.83 10.51
N SER A 240 -13.15 32.81 10.09
CA SER A 240 -14.19 33.43 10.91
C SER A 240 -15.28 32.44 11.34
N GLY A 241 -15.77 31.63 10.41
CA GLY A 241 -16.77 30.59 10.71
C GLY A 241 -16.22 29.51 11.65
N THR A 242 -14.99 29.03 11.43
CA THR A 242 -14.37 28.08 12.34
C THR A 242 -14.08 28.67 13.72
N LYS A 243 -13.71 29.96 13.79
CA LYS A 243 -13.56 30.69 15.06
C LYS A 243 -14.86 30.72 15.87
N GLU A 244 -15.99 31.01 15.23
CA GLU A 244 -17.32 31.02 15.87
C GLU A 244 -17.67 29.63 16.44
N ILE A 245 -17.38 28.53 15.68
CA ILE A 245 -17.58 27.16 16.16
C ILE A 245 -16.71 26.86 17.37
N LEU A 246 -15.42 27.26 17.34
CA LEU A 246 -14.50 27.06 18.47
C LEU A 246 -14.93 27.82 19.73
N GLN A 247 -15.46 29.03 19.59
CA GLN A 247 -15.93 29.86 20.71
C GLN A 247 -17.20 29.31 21.34
N THR A 248 -18.13 28.79 20.50
CA THR A 248 -19.44 28.32 21.00
C THR A 248 -19.43 26.86 21.39
N GLY A 249 -18.58 26.04 20.79
CA GLY A 249 -18.56 24.58 20.94
C GLY A 249 -19.82 23.88 20.41
N GLN A 250 -20.70 24.61 19.71
CA GLN A 250 -21.98 24.11 19.22
C GLN A 250 -21.76 22.92 18.27
N GLY A 251 -22.49 21.83 18.47
CA GLY A 251 -22.49 20.65 17.60
C GLY A 251 -21.28 19.70 17.77
N LEU A 252 -20.21 20.12 18.47
CA LEU A 252 -18.98 19.35 18.62
C LEU A 252 -19.08 18.17 19.62
N ALA A 253 -20.18 18.01 20.29
CA ALA A 253 -20.47 16.82 21.12
C ALA A 253 -20.87 15.61 20.26
N ASP A 254 -21.29 15.80 19.01
CA ASP A 254 -21.53 14.75 18.04
C ASP A 254 -20.22 14.27 17.43
N HIS A 255 -20.02 12.93 17.37
CA HIS A 255 -18.78 12.34 16.88
C HIS A 255 -18.54 12.64 15.38
N GLY A 256 -19.60 12.65 14.56
CA GLY A 256 -19.50 12.93 13.13
C GLY A 256 -19.11 14.39 12.87
N ASN A 257 -19.75 15.33 13.54
CA ASN A 257 -19.41 16.76 13.45
C ASN A 257 -18.00 17.03 13.94
N TYR A 258 -17.62 16.42 15.06
CA TYR A 258 -16.27 16.57 15.61
C TYR A 258 -15.19 16.10 14.61
N HIS A 259 -15.42 14.93 14.00
CA HIS A 259 -14.50 14.37 12.99
C HIS A 259 -14.33 15.31 11.79
N GLU A 260 -15.44 15.76 11.18
CA GLU A 260 -15.40 16.66 10.02
C GLU A 260 -14.82 18.03 10.36
N PHE A 261 -15.06 18.52 11.59
CA PHE A 261 -14.46 19.76 12.04
C PHE A 261 -12.93 19.67 12.20
N CYS A 262 -12.44 18.55 12.76
CA CYS A 262 -10.99 18.29 12.81
C CYS A 262 -10.38 18.20 11.39
N ARG A 263 -11.07 17.54 10.45
CA ARG A 263 -10.68 17.53 9.03
C ARG A 263 -10.62 18.94 8.45
N LEU A 264 -11.62 19.77 8.71
CA LEU A 264 -11.67 21.15 8.24
C LEU A 264 -10.46 21.96 8.74
N LEU A 265 -10.15 21.88 10.03
CA LEU A 265 -8.99 22.54 10.60
C LEU A 265 -7.68 22.04 9.96
N GLY A 266 -7.55 20.75 9.74
CA GLY A 266 -6.39 20.16 9.07
C GLY A 266 -6.17 20.71 7.65
N ARG A 267 -7.26 21.04 6.92
CA ARG A 267 -7.17 21.57 5.55
C ARG A 267 -6.54 22.96 5.45
N PHE A 268 -6.64 23.78 6.49
CA PHE A 268 -6.06 25.13 6.44
C PHE A 268 -4.58 25.11 6.08
N LYS A 269 -3.76 24.32 6.75
CA LYS A 269 -2.32 24.32 6.48
C LYS A 269 -1.92 23.47 5.27
N VAL A 270 -2.80 22.59 4.78
CA VAL A 270 -2.56 21.85 3.52
C VAL A 270 -2.66 22.78 2.32
N ASN A 271 -3.63 23.69 2.31
CA ASN A 271 -3.95 24.53 1.14
C ASN A 271 -3.51 25.98 1.25
N PHE A 272 -3.21 26.48 2.47
CA PHE A 272 -2.78 27.86 2.70
C PHE A 272 -1.39 27.90 3.31
N GLN A 273 -0.58 28.84 2.87
CA GLN A 273 0.74 29.06 3.45
C GLN A 273 0.60 29.70 4.85
N LEU A 274 1.57 29.50 5.73
CA LEU A 274 1.56 30.12 7.04
C LEU A 274 1.53 31.65 6.94
N SER A 275 2.21 32.24 5.97
CA SER A 275 2.17 33.68 5.70
C SER A 275 0.77 34.21 5.32
N GLU A 276 -0.04 33.37 4.62
CA GLU A 276 -1.44 33.72 4.30
C GLU A 276 -2.31 33.71 5.56
N LEU A 277 -2.12 32.73 6.45
CA LEU A 277 -2.82 32.65 7.73
C LEU A 277 -2.48 33.86 8.63
N LEU A 278 -1.19 34.20 8.71
CA LEU A 278 -0.70 35.37 9.49
C LEU A 278 -1.21 36.71 8.96
N SER A 279 -1.61 36.80 7.70
CA SER A 279 -2.18 38.03 7.12
C SER A 279 -3.60 38.32 7.60
N ILE A 280 -4.27 37.36 8.25
CA ILE A 280 -5.62 37.55 8.79
C ILE A 280 -5.56 38.22 10.15
N GLU A 281 -6.26 39.34 10.30
CA GLU A 281 -6.21 40.22 11.48
C GLU A 281 -6.45 39.49 12.81
N PHE A 282 -7.38 38.54 12.85
CA PHE A 282 -7.71 37.77 14.05
C PHE A 282 -6.98 36.41 14.15
N TYR A 283 -5.91 36.20 13.40
CA TYR A 283 -5.13 34.96 13.45
C TYR A 283 -4.70 34.59 14.87
N GLY A 284 -4.18 35.54 15.65
CA GLY A 284 -3.71 35.28 17.02
C GLY A 284 -4.78 34.71 17.94
N GLU A 285 -6.00 35.23 17.86
CA GLU A 285 -7.14 34.68 18.62
C GLU A 285 -7.56 33.33 18.09
N TRP A 286 -7.65 33.16 16.77
CA TRP A 286 -8.03 31.92 16.12
C TRP A 286 -7.07 30.79 16.48
N ILE A 287 -5.76 30.99 16.37
CA ILE A 287 -4.77 29.93 16.66
C ILE A 287 -4.76 29.55 18.15
N GLY A 288 -5.03 30.53 19.03
CA GLY A 288 -5.22 30.29 20.47
C GLY A 288 -6.40 29.37 20.76
N LEU A 289 -7.53 29.61 20.12
CA LEU A 289 -8.72 28.75 20.21
C LEU A 289 -8.48 27.35 19.64
N VAL A 290 -7.77 27.25 18.51
CA VAL A 290 -7.38 25.96 17.93
C VAL A 290 -6.45 25.18 18.88
N ALA A 291 -5.53 25.88 19.56
CA ALA A 291 -4.63 25.25 20.54
C ALA A 291 -5.40 24.72 21.75
N GLU A 292 -6.35 25.50 22.28
CA GLU A 292 -7.21 25.09 23.38
C GLU A 292 -8.07 23.89 23.00
N PHE A 293 -8.69 23.93 21.81
CA PHE A 293 -9.47 22.82 21.27
C PHE A 293 -8.62 21.55 21.12
N THR A 294 -7.39 21.69 20.57
CA THR A 294 -6.46 20.56 20.43
C THR A 294 -6.11 19.97 21.78
N THR A 295 -5.78 20.80 22.78
CA THR A 295 -5.42 20.31 24.11
C THR A 295 -6.57 19.59 24.79
N LYS A 296 -7.80 20.10 24.68
CA LYS A 296 -9.01 19.41 25.18
C LYS A 296 -9.24 18.09 24.46
N SER A 297 -9.03 18.06 23.14
CA SER A 297 -9.17 16.85 22.32
C SER A 297 -8.16 15.77 22.70
N LEU A 298 -6.94 16.17 23.06
CA LEU A 298 -5.91 15.23 23.53
C LEU A 298 -6.28 14.58 24.88
N LEU A 299 -6.99 15.26 25.75
CA LEU A 299 -7.45 14.69 27.02
C LEU A 299 -8.55 13.63 26.85
N SER A 300 -9.32 13.72 25.78
CA SER A 300 -10.41 12.79 25.43
C SER A 300 -10.17 12.05 24.11
N TRP A 301 -8.91 11.86 23.74
CA TRP A 301 -8.53 11.31 22.44
C TRP A 301 -9.13 9.94 22.10
N GLN A 302 -9.35 9.09 23.10
CA GLN A 302 -9.94 7.75 22.92
C GLN A 302 -11.34 7.81 22.32
N TRP A 303 -12.12 8.85 22.67
CA TRP A 303 -13.46 9.06 22.13
C TRP A 303 -13.46 9.31 20.61
N ALA A 304 -12.41 9.95 20.09
CA ALA A 304 -12.30 10.31 18.68
C ALA A 304 -10.84 10.16 18.16
N SER A 305 -10.25 9.00 18.37
CA SER A 305 -8.83 8.71 18.10
C SER A 305 -8.40 9.07 16.67
N ASN A 306 -9.24 8.75 15.67
CA ASN A 306 -8.96 9.03 14.26
C ASN A 306 -9.05 10.53 13.91
N SER A 307 -9.73 11.31 14.73
CA SER A 307 -9.96 12.74 14.45
C SER A 307 -8.81 13.62 14.97
N VAL A 308 -8.21 13.25 16.10
CA VAL A 308 -7.08 13.98 16.71
C VAL A 308 -5.86 14.05 15.78
N TYR A 309 -5.68 13.06 14.95
CA TYR A 309 -4.62 13.00 13.94
C TYR A 309 -4.64 14.20 12.97
N TYR A 310 -5.80 14.70 12.53
CA TYR A 310 -5.88 15.91 11.70
C TYR A 310 -5.37 17.15 12.41
N LEU A 311 -5.61 17.26 13.71
CA LEU A 311 -5.09 18.36 14.52
C LEU A 311 -3.58 18.29 14.68
N LEU A 312 -3.04 17.11 14.98
CA LEU A 312 -1.58 16.93 15.08
C LEU A 312 -0.88 17.18 13.74
N SER A 313 -1.50 16.75 12.62
CA SER A 313 -1.01 17.05 11.28
C SER A 313 -1.02 18.55 10.97
N LEU A 314 -2.07 19.28 11.37
CA LEU A 314 -2.10 20.75 11.26
C LEU A 314 -0.91 21.39 11.97
N TRP A 315 -0.69 21.06 13.24
CA TRP A 315 0.38 21.63 14.04
C TRP A 315 1.77 21.30 13.52
N SER A 316 2.02 20.05 13.09
CA SER A 316 3.31 19.67 12.50
C SER A 316 3.62 20.46 11.23
N ARG A 317 2.61 20.69 10.38
CA ARG A 317 2.74 21.48 9.16
C ARG A 317 2.92 22.97 9.42
N LEU A 318 2.32 23.53 10.47
CA LEU A 318 2.56 24.90 10.90
C LEU A 318 4.01 25.07 11.33
N VAL A 319 4.49 24.21 12.21
CA VAL A 319 5.88 24.24 12.72
C VAL A 319 6.91 24.12 11.59
N THR A 320 6.74 23.15 10.68
CA THR A 320 7.66 22.93 9.57
C THR A 320 7.70 24.09 8.57
N SER A 321 6.73 25.00 8.63
CA SER A 321 6.67 26.17 7.76
C SER A 321 7.32 27.42 8.33
N VAL A 322 7.64 27.44 9.63
CA VAL A 322 8.27 28.59 10.30
C VAL A 322 9.58 29.04 9.65
N PRO A 323 10.51 28.15 9.24
CA PRO A 323 11.76 28.57 8.59
C PRO A 323 11.59 29.31 7.27
N TYR A 324 10.42 29.21 6.64
CA TYR A 324 10.10 29.85 5.37
C TYR A 324 9.37 31.20 5.53
N LEU A 325 9.12 31.66 6.77
CA LEU A 325 8.54 32.93 7.03
C LEU A 325 9.56 34.08 6.74
N LYS A 326 9.12 35.05 6.00
CA LYS A 326 9.92 36.23 5.65
C LYS A 326 9.55 37.47 6.49
N SER A 327 8.58 37.38 7.39
CA SER A 327 8.07 38.47 8.19
C SER A 327 8.35 38.25 9.67
N ASP A 328 8.55 39.33 10.40
CA ASP A 328 8.71 39.35 11.87
C ASP A 328 7.36 39.23 12.61
N THR A 329 6.28 38.90 11.92
CA THR A 329 4.96 38.74 12.55
C THR A 329 4.96 37.53 13.46
N PRO A 330 4.61 37.68 14.75
CA PRO A 330 4.63 36.59 15.70
C PRO A 330 3.63 35.48 15.31
N SER A 331 4.12 34.27 15.17
CA SER A 331 3.27 33.10 14.76
C SER A 331 2.46 32.51 15.91
N MET A 332 2.72 32.93 17.16
CA MET A 332 2.16 32.37 18.41
C MET A 332 2.47 30.88 18.62
N LEU A 333 3.27 30.25 17.76
CA LEU A 333 3.62 28.82 17.83
C LEU A 333 4.56 28.55 19.01
N ASP A 334 5.45 29.51 19.34
CA ASP A 334 6.40 29.39 20.47
C ASP A 334 5.68 29.19 21.82
N GLU A 335 4.46 29.73 21.96
CA GLU A 335 3.67 29.62 23.17
C GLU A 335 2.70 28.43 23.17
N THR A 336 2.20 28.06 21.99
CA THR A 336 1.13 27.06 21.85
C THR A 336 1.65 25.63 21.65
N VAL A 337 2.68 25.45 20.83
CA VAL A 337 3.21 24.13 20.49
C VAL A 337 3.75 23.34 21.70
N PRO A 338 4.50 23.98 22.65
CA PRO A 338 4.93 23.27 23.87
C PRO A 338 3.75 22.70 24.66
N LYS A 339 2.68 23.48 24.85
CA LYS A 339 1.48 23.04 25.59
C LYS A 339 0.80 21.85 24.92
N ILE A 340 0.75 21.82 23.58
CA ILE A 340 0.19 20.71 22.82
C ILE A 340 1.07 19.47 22.95
N THR A 341 2.39 19.65 22.84
CA THR A 341 3.36 18.56 22.98
C THR A 341 3.28 17.92 24.36
N GLU A 342 3.28 18.73 25.42
CA GLU A 342 3.12 18.29 26.80
C GLU A 342 1.76 17.62 27.03
N GLY A 343 0.68 18.22 26.49
CA GLY A 343 -0.67 17.65 26.54
C GLY A 343 -0.77 16.28 25.86
N PHE A 344 -0.12 16.09 24.72
CA PHE A 344 -0.04 14.80 24.05
C PHE A 344 0.64 13.75 24.93
N ILE A 345 1.85 14.05 25.41
CA ILE A 345 2.64 13.12 26.21
C ILE A 345 1.86 12.73 27.48
N THR A 346 1.36 13.72 28.22
CA THR A 346 0.60 13.51 29.45
C THR A 346 -0.65 12.67 29.21
N SER A 347 -1.40 12.95 28.15
CA SER A 347 -2.64 12.19 27.84
C SER A 347 -2.36 10.71 27.58
N ARG A 348 -1.25 10.40 26.91
CA ARG A 348 -0.85 9.00 26.65
C ARG A 348 -0.41 8.28 27.93
N ILE A 349 0.35 8.93 28.78
CA ILE A 349 0.80 8.36 30.06
C ILE A 349 -0.39 8.11 30.99
N ASN A 350 -1.34 9.06 31.08
CA ASN A 350 -2.52 8.92 31.92
C ASN A 350 -3.51 7.87 31.36
N SER A 351 -3.58 7.67 30.06
CA SER A 351 -4.46 6.67 29.45
C SER A 351 -4.13 5.24 29.86
N VAL A 352 -2.88 4.95 30.22
CA VAL A 352 -2.46 3.61 30.64
C VAL A 352 -3.23 3.15 31.88
N GLN A 353 -3.36 4.01 32.91
CA GLN A 353 -4.12 3.66 34.10
C GLN A 353 -5.61 3.42 33.80
N ALA A 354 -6.20 4.23 32.92
CA ALA A 354 -7.60 4.10 32.53
C ALA A 354 -7.86 2.80 31.73
N SER A 355 -6.95 2.40 30.88
CA SER A 355 -7.06 1.16 30.10
C SER A 355 -7.01 -0.08 30.99
N PHE A 356 -6.15 -0.09 32.00
CA PHE A 356 -6.09 -1.20 32.95
C PHE A 356 -7.34 -1.30 33.83
N ALA A 357 -8.01 -0.19 34.14
CA ALA A 357 -9.23 -0.17 34.95
C ALA A 357 -10.47 -0.67 34.18
N ASN A 358 -10.49 -0.51 32.86
CA ASN A 358 -11.66 -0.77 32.00
C ASN A 358 -11.62 -2.11 31.25
N ASP A 359 -10.55 -2.90 31.37
CA ASP A 359 -10.35 -4.18 30.65
C ASP A 359 -10.69 -4.09 29.14
N SER A 360 -10.33 -2.94 28.51
CA SER A 360 -10.64 -2.69 27.10
C SER A 360 -9.73 -3.53 26.21
N SER A 361 -10.33 -4.38 25.39
CA SER A 361 -9.66 -5.25 24.42
C SER A 361 -9.00 -4.48 23.25
N ASP A 362 -9.16 -3.16 23.18
CA ASP A 362 -8.75 -2.35 22.03
C ASP A 362 -7.74 -1.28 22.49
N ASP A 363 -6.52 -1.72 22.83
CA ASP A 363 -5.43 -0.81 23.23
C ASP A 363 -4.62 -0.40 21.98
N THR A 364 -4.41 0.90 21.81
CA THR A 364 -3.62 1.47 20.72
C THR A 364 -2.21 0.87 20.62
N LEU A 365 -1.63 0.44 21.73
CA LEU A 365 -0.31 -0.20 21.77
C LEU A 365 -0.26 -1.55 21.05
N ASP A 366 -1.41 -2.17 20.78
CA ASP A 366 -1.48 -3.44 20.05
C ASP A 366 -1.61 -3.25 18.54
N ASN A 367 -2.07 -2.06 18.08
CA ASN A 367 -2.20 -1.73 16.66
C ASN A 367 -1.04 -0.85 16.21
N VAL A 368 -0.05 -1.47 15.57
CA VAL A 368 1.18 -0.79 15.13
C VAL A 368 0.90 0.33 14.13
N ASP A 369 -0.05 0.16 13.23
CA ASP A 369 -0.35 1.14 12.19
C ASP A 369 -0.99 2.40 12.80
N VAL A 370 -1.97 2.23 13.67
CA VAL A 370 -2.60 3.35 14.41
C VAL A 370 -1.60 4.07 15.30
N LEU A 371 -0.70 3.32 15.96
CA LEU A 371 0.37 3.90 16.79
C LEU A 371 1.34 4.73 15.94
N GLN A 372 1.74 4.24 14.77
CA GLN A 372 2.63 4.97 13.85
C GLN A 372 1.97 6.26 13.34
N GLU A 373 0.70 6.23 12.97
CA GLU A 373 -0.06 7.42 12.56
C GLU A 373 -0.09 8.49 13.67
N GLN A 374 -0.37 8.08 14.91
CA GLN A 374 -0.39 8.99 16.05
C GLN A 374 0.97 9.63 16.34
N LEU A 375 2.05 8.90 16.12
CA LEU A 375 3.42 9.36 16.39
C LEU A 375 4.07 10.11 15.21
N GLU A 376 3.47 10.09 14.00
CA GLU A 376 4.09 10.67 12.81
C GLU A 376 4.34 12.18 12.92
N SER A 377 3.41 12.92 13.51
CA SER A 377 3.49 14.36 13.65
C SER A 377 4.32 14.83 14.86
N LEU A 378 4.45 13.98 15.87
CA LEU A 378 5.05 14.34 17.15
C LEU A 378 6.53 14.75 17.09
N PRO A 379 7.40 14.13 16.29
CA PRO A 379 8.79 14.57 16.18
C PRO A 379 8.97 16.03 15.78
N TYR A 380 8.12 16.51 14.88
CA TYR A 380 8.17 17.91 14.43
C TYR A 380 7.79 18.86 15.55
N LEU A 381 6.79 18.51 16.36
CA LEU A 381 6.35 19.29 17.51
C LEU A 381 7.42 19.31 18.61
N CYS A 382 7.97 18.15 18.96
CA CYS A 382 9.03 18.03 19.96
C CYS A 382 10.30 18.78 19.56
N ARG A 383 10.71 18.68 18.28
CA ARG A 383 11.95 19.30 17.80
C ARG A 383 11.82 20.81 17.59
N PHE A 384 10.63 21.38 17.58
CA PHE A 384 10.43 22.84 17.48
C PHE A 384 11.03 23.60 18.67
N GLN A 385 10.83 23.08 19.90
CA GLN A 385 11.53 23.57 21.11
C GLN A 385 12.17 22.35 21.80
N TYR A 386 13.17 21.78 21.16
CA TYR A 386 13.67 20.46 21.48
C TYR A 386 14.20 20.32 22.91
N GLN A 387 14.90 21.33 23.41
CA GLN A 387 15.41 21.34 24.80
C GLN A 387 14.26 21.23 25.82
N ASN A 388 13.21 22.01 25.65
CA ASN A 388 12.07 22.03 26.57
C ASN A 388 11.33 20.69 26.57
N SER A 389 11.01 20.18 25.35
CA SER A 389 10.31 18.93 25.17
C SER A 389 11.11 17.73 25.71
N SER A 390 12.42 17.73 25.52
CA SER A 390 13.28 16.66 26.04
C SER A 390 13.36 16.66 27.55
N ILE A 391 13.49 17.84 28.20
CA ILE A 391 13.46 17.98 29.66
C ILE A 391 12.13 17.47 30.20
N TYR A 392 11.03 17.80 29.54
CA TYR A 392 9.70 17.36 29.98
C TYR A 392 9.58 15.84 29.91
N ILE A 393 10.01 15.19 28.83
CA ILE A 393 10.04 13.72 28.66
C ILE A 393 10.90 13.07 29.74
N ILE A 394 12.10 13.60 29.99
CA ILE A 394 13.05 13.08 30.99
C ILE A 394 12.43 13.17 32.39
N ASN A 395 11.83 14.30 32.75
CA ASN A 395 11.20 14.51 34.06
C ASN A 395 10.08 13.50 34.35
N ILE A 396 9.34 13.05 33.32
CA ILE A 396 8.32 12.01 33.46
C ILE A 396 8.97 10.62 33.50
N MET A 397 9.99 10.38 32.66
CA MET A 397 10.57 9.05 32.52
C MET A 397 11.46 8.66 33.70
N GLU A 398 12.20 9.60 34.27
CA GLU A 398 13.18 9.32 35.34
C GLU A 398 12.56 8.65 36.59
N PRO A 399 11.45 9.16 37.16
CA PRO A 399 10.81 8.52 38.29
C PRO A 399 10.30 7.10 37.98
N LEU A 400 9.74 6.90 36.76
CA LEU A 400 9.26 5.59 36.31
C LEU A 400 10.40 4.59 36.13
N LEU A 401 11.51 5.05 35.56
CA LEU A 401 12.72 4.23 35.38
C LEU A 401 13.34 3.84 36.72
N GLN A 402 13.36 4.79 37.65
CA GLN A 402 13.84 4.51 39.00
C GLN A 402 12.93 3.48 39.73
N ALA A 403 11.62 3.68 39.70
CA ALA A 403 10.66 2.76 40.29
C ALA A 403 10.77 1.35 39.65
N TYR A 404 10.91 1.27 38.35
CA TYR A 404 11.10 0.02 37.63
C TYR A 404 12.44 -0.67 38.01
N THR A 405 13.51 0.12 38.18
CA THR A 405 14.83 -0.38 38.60
C THR A 405 14.82 -0.88 40.06
N GLU A 406 14.17 -0.17 40.96
CA GLU A 406 14.03 -0.61 42.37
C GLU A 406 13.24 -1.91 42.47
N ARG A 407 12.14 -2.06 41.69
CA ARG A 407 11.36 -3.31 41.62
C ARG A 407 12.19 -4.51 41.20
N SER A 408 13.19 -4.34 40.28
CA SER A 408 14.05 -5.44 39.86
C SER A 408 14.86 -6.06 40.98
N ARG A 409 15.12 -5.32 42.07
CA ARG A 409 15.92 -5.72 43.21
C ARG A 409 15.12 -6.40 44.32
N LEU A 410 13.80 -6.35 44.25
CA LEU A 410 12.93 -6.97 45.23
C LEU A 410 12.81 -8.49 45.00
N PRO A 411 12.67 -9.28 46.10
CA PRO A 411 12.58 -10.74 45.99
C PRO A 411 11.23 -11.26 45.47
N ALA A 412 10.21 -10.42 45.40
CA ALA A 412 8.89 -10.76 44.88
C ALA A 412 8.33 -9.62 44.00
N PRO A 413 7.48 -9.92 43.00
CA PRO A 413 7.00 -8.93 42.04
C PRO A 413 6.15 -7.79 42.64
N GLY A 414 5.72 -7.88 43.91
CA GLY A 414 4.82 -6.91 44.52
C GLY A 414 3.44 -6.92 43.83
N ASP A 415 2.80 -5.78 43.73
CA ASP A 415 1.55 -5.67 42.98
C ASP A 415 1.83 -5.78 41.47
N ALA A 416 1.33 -6.87 40.86
CA ALA A 416 1.52 -7.16 39.46
C ALA A 416 0.85 -6.10 38.53
N ASN A 417 -0.25 -5.50 39.01
CA ASN A 417 -0.97 -4.47 38.24
C ASN A 417 -0.19 -3.16 38.23
N GLU A 418 0.36 -2.74 39.34
CA GLU A 418 1.19 -1.53 39.43
C GLU A 418 2.42 -1.64 38.50
N LEU A 419 3.07 -2.80 38.48
CA LEU A 419 4.21 -3.02 37.60
C LEU A 419 3.81 -3.01 36.13
N SER A 420 2.64 -3.55 35.80
CA SER A 420 2.11 -3.52 34.43
C SER A 420 1.76 -2.09 33.96
N VAL A 421 1.27 -1.24 34.87
CA VAL A 421 1.05 0.19 34.60
C VAL A 421 2.37 0.90 34.32
N ILE A 422 3.40 0.68 35.13
CA ILE A 422 4.73 1.26 34.90
C ILE A 422 5.30 0.80 33.53
N GLU A 423 5.19 -0.49 33.20
CA GLU A 423 5.61 -1.05 31.93
C GLU A 423 4.84 -0.39 30.75
N GLY A 424 3.55 -0.16 30.87
CA GLY A 424 2.73 0.52 29.85
C GLY A 424 3.13 1.99 29.66
N GLN A 425 3.37 2.72 30.76
CA GLN A 425 3.83 4.12 30.72
C GLN A 425 5.22 4.23 30.08
N LEU A 426 6.14 3.34 30.46
CA LEU A 426 7.47 3.26 29.83
C LEU A 426 7.37 2.89 28.36
N THR A 427 6.44 2.02 27.99
CA THR A 427 6.19 1.65 26.57
C THR A 427 5.86 2.88 25.72
N TRP A 428 4.94 3.74 26.16
CA TRP A 428 4.62 4.99 25.49
C TRP A 428 5.83 5.92 25.38
N LEU A 429 6.56 6.13 26.47
CA LEU A 429 7.75 6.99 26.45
C LEU A 429 8.83 6.48 25.50
N VAL A 430 9.06 5.18 25.46
CA VAL A 430 10.01 4.56 24.52
C VAL A 430 9.56 4.74 23.08
N HIS A 431 8.27 4.57 22.76
CA HIS A 431 7.75 4.83 21.41
C HIS A 431 7.86 6.30 21.02
N ILE A 432 7.58 7.23 21.92
CA ILE A 432 7.73 8.68 21.71
C ILE A 432 9.20 9.02 21.40
N ILE A 433 10.13 8.54 22.23
CA ILE A 433 11.56 8.76 22.02
C ILE A 433 12.02 8.11 20.70
N ALA A 434 11.57 6.91 20.39
CA ALA A 434 11.87 6.23 19.14
C ALA A 434 11.40 7.02 17.91
N ALA A 435 10.20 7.62 17.98
CA ALA A 435 9.67 8.47 16.92
C ALA A 435 10.51 9.75 16.76
N ILE A 436 10.86 10.43 17.85
CA ILE A 436 11.68 11.64 17.82
C ILE A 436 13.03 11.37 17.16
N LEU A 437 13.69 10.26 17.52
CA LEU A 437 15.02 9.91 17.01
C LEU A 437 15.02 9.39 15.56
N LYS A 438 13.84 9.04 15.01
CA LYS A 438 13.68 8.65 13.61
C LYS A 438 13.96 9.80 12.64
N ILE A 439 13.67 11.05 13.02
CA ILE A 439 13.76 12.23 12.17
C ILE A 439 14.92 13.14 12.61
N ARG A 440 15.83 13.43 11.68
CA ARG A 440 16.97 14.34 11.88
C ARG A 440 16.72 15.75 11.34
N GLN A 441 15.51 16.31 11.47
CA GLN A 441 15.26 17.67 10.99
C GLN A 441 15.72 18.71 12.02
N THR A 442 16.58 19.63 11.56
CA THR A 442 17.09 20.77 12.34
C THR A 442 16.22 21.99 12.08
N ILE A 443 15.35 22.31 13.02
CA ILE A 443 14.66 23.60 13.04
C ILE A 443 15.27 24.40 14.20
N GLY A 444 16.12 25.39 13.89
CA GLY A 444 16.60 26.36 14.87
C GLY A 444 17.67 25.90 15.88
N CYS A 445 18.20 24.68 15.76
CA CYS A 445 19.21 24.13 16.67
C CYS A 445 20.43 23.61 15.93
N SER A 446 21.64 23.77 16.47
CA SER A 446 22.85 23.20 15.85
C SER A 446 22.85 21.68 15.92
N GLN A 447 23.50 21.02 14.97
CA GLN A 447 23.61 19.57 14.96
C GLN A 447 24.25 19.02 16.25
N GLU A 448 25.25 19.68 16.77
CA GLU A 448 25.93 19.30 18.02
C GLU A 448 24.99 19.33 19.22
N SER A 449 24.18 20.38 19.34
CA SER A 449 23.18 20.50 20.40
C SER A 449 22.10 19.40 20.30
N GLN A 450 21.69 19.06 19.09
CA GLN A 450 20.73 17.98 18.88
C GLN A 450 21.30 16.61 19.26
N GLU A 451 22.56 16.33 18.91
CA GLU A 451 23.22 15.09 19.30
C GLU A 451 23.32 14.94 20.83
N LEU A 452 23.53 16.02 21.57
CA LEU A 452 23.52 15.99 23.02
C LEU A 452 22.16 15.68 23.61
N ILE A 453 21.10 16.28 23.08
CA ILE A 453 19.72 16.02 23.52
C ILE A 453 19.31 14.59 23.14
N ASP A 454 19.62 14.14 21.92
CA ASP A 454 19.36 12.79 21.47
C ASP A 454 20.07 11.76 22.36
N ALA A 455 21.29 12.06 22.81
CA ALA A 455 22.04 11.22 23.75
C ALA A 455 21.36 11.11 25.12
N GLU A 456 20.85 12.23 25.63
CA GLU A 456 20.12 12.24 26.90
C GLU A 456 18.87 11.38 26.89
N LEU A 457 18.07 11.50 25.83
CA LEU A 457 16.85 10.66 25.65
C LEU A 457 17.23 9.20 25.42
N ALA A 458 18.20 8.93 24.56
CA ALA A 458 18.64 7.57 24.25
C ALA A 458 19.22 6.87 25.48
N ALA A 459 19.97 7.59 26.32
CA ALA A 459 20.57 7.00 27.53
C ALA A 459 19.55 6.38 28.47
N ARG A 460 18.37 7.00 28.65
CA ARG A 460 17.28 6.47 29.47
C ARG A 460 16.73 5.17 28.92
N VAL A 461 16.54 5.06 27.62
CA VAL A 461 16.07 3.83 26.99
C VAL A 461 17.14 2.75 27.00
N LEU A 462 18.41 3.11 26.77
CA LEU A 462 19.54 2.16 26.84
C LEU A 462 19.74 1.63 28.28
N GLN A 463 19.54 2.48 29.28
CA GLN A 463 19.53 2.05 30.67
C GLN A 463 18.39 1.07 30.97
N LEU A 464 17.19 1.33 30.43
CA LEU A 464 16.03 0.47 30.57
C LEU A 464 16.30 -0.93 29.98
N ILE A 465 17.03 -1.03 28.84
CA ILE A 465 17.42 -2.31 28.24
C ILE A 465 18.15 -3.21 29.25
N ASN A 466 19.05 -2.66 30.05
CA ASN A 466 19.79 -3.42 31.04
C ASN A 466 18.91 -3.90 32.19
N VAL A 467 17.90 -3.11 32.58
CA VAL A 467 17.04 -3.42 33.74
C VAL A 467 15.94 -4.41 33.37
N THR A 468 15.42 -4.37 32.13
CA THR A 468 14.30 -5.21 31.72
C THR A 468 14.54 -6.71 31.87
N ASP A 469 15.76 -7.17 31.84
CA ASP A 469 16.10 -8.59 31.84
C ASP A 469 16.75 -9.03 33.18
N THR A 470 16.61 -8.21 34.24
CA THR A 470 17.19 -8.50 35.56
C THR A 470 16.14 -8.76 36.63
N GLY A 471 16.51 -9.52 37.65
CA GLY A 471 15.68 -9.74 38.82
C GLY A 471 14.27 -10.30 38.53
N VAL A 472 13.25 -9.70 39.12
CA VAL A 472 11.84 -10.08 38.94
C VAL A 472 11.38 -9.91 37.49
N HIS A 473 11.93 -8.92 36.77
CA HIS A 473 11.55 -8.68 35.36
C HIS A 473 11.94 -9.85 34.44
N ALA A 474 12.98 -10.58 34.74
CA ALA A 474 13.40 -11.77 34.01
C ALA A 474 12.42 -12.97 34.11
N GLN A 475 11.39 -12.88 34.95
CA GLN A 475 10.37 -13.92 35.10
C GLN A 475 9.05 -13.58 34.38
N ARG A 476 8.94 -12.39 33.74
CA ARG A 476 7.69 -11.81 33.23
C ARG A 476 7.55 -11.82 31.71
N TYR A 477 8.36 -12.56 30.99
CA TYR A 477 8.36 -12.55 29.50
C TYR A 477 7.03 -12.96 28.84
N ARG A 478 6.15 -13.67 29.59
CA ARG A 478 4.79 -14.03 29.12
C ARG A 478 3.73 -12.95 29.40
N VAL A 479 4.07 -11.89 30.13
CA VAL A 479 3.12 -10.82 30.49
C VAL A 479 3.04 -9.82 29.33
N LEU A 480 1.83 -9.48 28.89
CA LEU A 480 1.57 -8.62 27.73
C LEU A 480 2.25 -7.25 27.84
N SER A 481 2.17 -6.59 29.01
CA SER A 481 2.80 -5.28 29.23
C SER A 481 4.32 -5.33 29.04
N LYS A 482 4.96 -6.43 29.46
CA LYS A 482 6.37 -6.67 29.26
C LYS A 482 6.72 -6.94 27.79
N GLN A 483 5.86 -7.65 27.06
CA GLN A 483 6.03 -7.91 25.62
C GLN A 483 5.91 -6.61 24.81
N ARG A 484 4.92 -5.76 25.14
CA ARG A 484 4.75 -4.43 24.54
C ARG A 484 6.00 -3.56 24.76
N LEU A 485 6.53 -3.53 25.98
CA LEU A 485 7.76 -2.82 26.31
C LEU A 485 8.97 -3.36 25.52
N GLY A 486 9.09 -4.68 25.41
CA GLY A 486 10.13 -5.35 24.62
C GLY A 486 10.08 -4.96 23.15
N ARG A 487 8.88 -4.91 22.55
CA ARG A 487 8.66 -4.45 21.18
C ARG A 487 9.02 -2.97 21.00
N ALA A 488 8.60 -2.10 21.93
CA ALA A 488 8.94 -0.67 21.88
C ALA A 488 10.46 -0.44 21.91
N ILE A 489 11.18 -1.17 22.76
CA ILE A 489 12.66 -1.12 22.81
C ILE A 489 13.27 -1.54 21.48
N LEU A 490 12.77 -2.58 20.82
CA LEU A 490 13.27 -3.00 19.51
C LEU A 490 13.05 -1.93 18.44
N ILE A 491 11.88 -1.30 18.40
CA ILE A 491 11.57 -0.19 17.49
C ILE A 491 12.50 1.02 17.77
N PHE A 492 12.73 1.33 19.05
CA PHE A 492 13.70 2.36 19.42
C PHE A 492 15.10 2.03 18.88
N VAL A 493 15.59 0.82 19.08
CA VAL A 493 16.92 0.40 18.58
C VAL A 493 16.98 0.47 17.07
N GLN A 494 15.93 0.07 16.35
CA GLN A 494 15.86 0.19 14.88
C GLN A 494 15.99 1.66 14.42
N ASN A 495 15.25 2.58 15.04
CA ASN A 495 15.27 3.99 14.68
C ASN A 495 16.61 4.65 15.08
N PHE A 496 17.09 4.38 16.30
CA PHE A 496 18.36 4.87 16.81
C PHE A 496 19.54 4.41 15.93
N ARG A 497 19.55 3.13 15.54
CA ARG A 497 20.56 2.58 14.64
C ARG A 497 20.63 3.33 13.31
N ARG A 498 19.48 3.59 12.67
CA ARG A 498 19.45 4.31 11.38
C ARG A 498 20.13 5.67 11.45
N SER A 499 20.01 6.33 12.59
CA SER A 499 20.56 7.66 12.81
C SER A 499 22.01 7.65 13.33
N TYR A 500 22.38 6.69 14.17
CA TYR A 500 23.60 6.77 14.96
C TYR A 500 24.51 5.53 14.92
N VAL A 501 24.10 4.42 14.34
CA VAL A 501 24.86 3.17 14.26
C VAL A 501 24.84 2.63 12.84
N GLY A 502 25.60 3.23 11.94
CA GLY A 502 25.66 2.79 10.54
C GLY A 502 26.80 3.43 9.79
N ASP A 503 26.97 3.04 8.54
CA ASP A 503 28.08 3.45 7.69
C ASP A 503 28.24 4.97 7.56
N GLN A 504 27.12 5.72 7.56
CA GLN A 504 27.13 7.18 7.50
C GLN A 504 27.31 7.86 8.87
N ALA A 505 26.90 7.19 9.94
CA ALA A 505 26.93 7.77 11.30
C ALA A 505 28.30 7.69 11.99
N MET A 506 29.17 6.80 11.55
CA MET A 506 30.45 6.53 12.20
C MET A 506 31.40 7.75 12.25
N HIS A 507 31.22 8.72 11.35
CA HIS A 507 32.09 9.90 11.28
C HIS A 507 31.45 11.19 11.80
N SER A 508 30.14 11.20 12.06
CA SER A 508 29.37 12.43 12.32
C SER A 508 28.77 12.56 13.73
N SER A 509 28.87 11.55 14.59
CA SER A 509 28.12 11.49 15.87
C SER A 509 29.02 11.56 17.10
N LYS A 510 30.05 12.42 17.09
CA LYS A 510 31.04 12.53 18.16
C LYS A 510 30.45 13.00 19.49
N GLN A 511 29.57 14.00 19.45
CA GLN A 511 28.98 14.58 20.66
C GLN A 511 28.03 13.59 21.34
N LEU A 512 27.26 12.82 20.55
CA LEU A 512 26.38 11.78 21.06
C LEU A 512 27.16 10.72 21.84
N TYR A 513 28.24 10.15 21.25
CA TYR A 513 29.01 9.11 21.91
C TYR A 513 29.83 9.62 23.10
N ALA A 514 30.30 10.88 23.05
CA ALA A 514 30.95 11.53 24.21
C ALA A 514 29.95 11.59 25.39
N ARG A 515 28.72 12.01 25.13
CA ARG A 515 27.69 12.10 26.17
C ARG A 515 27.21 10.72 26.65
N LEU A 516 27.04 9.75 25.76
CA LEU A 516 26.71 8.37 26.14
C LEU A 516 27.81 7.69 26.94
N SER A 517 29.07 8.05 26.67
CA SER A 517 30.21 7.58 27.47
C SER A 517 30.19 8.12 28.91
N GLU A 518 29.85 9.40 29.07
CA GLU A 518 29.72 10.02 30.40
C GLU A 518 28.55 9.41 31.20
N LEU A 519 27.40 9.18 30.56
CA LEU A 519 26.18 8.69 31.20
C LEU A 519 26.18 7.18 31.46
N LEU A 520 26.68 6.40 30.54
CA LEU A 520 26.51 4.93 30.53
C LEU A 520 27.81 4.15 30.29
N GLY A 521 28.95 4.82 30.06
CA GLY A 521 30.19 4.16 29.68
C GLY A 521 30.22 3.60 28.26
N LEU A 522 29.28 4.00 27.38
CA LEU A 522 29.22 3.56 25.98
C LEU A 522 30.12 4.43 25.11
N ASN A 523 31.38 4.06 25.00
CA ASN A 523 32.44 4.91 24.41
C ASN A 523 32.43 4.90 22.88
N ASP A 524 31.93 3.83 22.27
CA ASP A 524 31.92 3.67 20.82
C ASP A 524 30.76 2.73 20.37
N HIS A 525 30.64 2.64 19.05
CA HIS A 525 29.58 1.81 18.45
C HIS A 525 29.79 0.31 18.63
N LEU A 526 31.00 -0.17 18.92
CA LEU A 526 31.23 -1.59 19.17
C LEU A 526 30.63 -2.01 20.51
N VAL A 527 30.82 -1.19 21.54
CA VAL A 527 30.23 -1.43 22.87
C VAL A 527 28.71 -1.39 22.78
N LEU A 528 28.17 -0.39 22.08
CA LEU A 528 26.74 -0.28 21.86
C LEU A 528 26.18 -1.46 21.05
N LEU A 529 26.82 -1.83 19.94
CA LEU A 529 26.42 -2.99 19.13
C LEU A 529 26.47 -4.29 19.94
N ASN A 530 27.47 -4.45 20.81
CA ASN A 530 27.55 -5.63 21.66
C ASN A 530 26.39 -5.70 22.66
N ALA A 531 25.97 -4.57 23.22
CA ALA A 531 24.79 -4.49 24.07
C ALA A 531 23.49 -4.82 23.31
N ILE A 532 23.34 -4.30 22.09
CA ILE A 532 22.19 -4.59 21.22
C ILE A 532 22.13 -6.08 20.85
N VAL A 533 23.24 -6.68 20.44
CA VAL A 533 23.31 -8.11 20.09
C VAL A 533 23.09 -8.99 21.33
N GLY A 534 23.56 -8.56 22.48
CA GLY A 534 23.25 -9.21 23.77
C GLY A 534 21.75 -9.23 24.04
N LYS A 535 21.05 -8.11 23.81
CA LYS A 535 19.59 -8.04 23.91
C LYS A 535 18.88 -8.92 22.90
N ILE A 536 19.37 -9.00 21.65
CA ILE A 536 18.87 -9.92 20.63
C ILE A 536 18.96 -11.37 21.13
N ALA A 537 20.11 -11.79 21.65
CA ALA A 537 20.30 -13.12 22.19
C ALA A 537 19.34 -13.44 23.34
N THR A 538 19.14 -12.50 24.25
CA THR A 538 18.18 -12.62 25.35
C THR A 538 16.75 -12.75 24.83
N ASN A 539 16.34 -11.94 23.85
CA ASN A 539 15.01 -12.00 23.29
C ASN A 539 14.75 -13.35 22.60
N LEU A 540 15.67 -13.83 21.78
CA LEU A 540 15.53 -15.13 21.09
C LEU A 540 15.35 -16.30 22.07
N LYS A 541 15.98 -16.21 23.25
CA LYS A 541 15.87 -17.22 24.31
C LYS A 541 14.59 -17.08 25.13
N CYS A 542 14.24 -15.88 25.53
CA CYS A 542 13.25 -15.62 26.57
C CYS A 542 11.84 -15.35 26.03
N TYR A 543 11.71 -14.82 24.81
CA TYR A 543 10.43 -14.54 24.15
C TYR A 543 10.05 -15.56 23.08
N ALA A 544 10.55 -16.80 23.15
CA ALA A 544 10.34 -17.82 22.12
C ALA A 544 8.86 -18.09 21.80
N GLU A 545 7.94 -17.84 22.75
CA GLU A 545 6.49 -18.02 22.57
C GLU A 545 5.77 -16.74 22.08
N CYS A 546 6.47 -15.61 21.94
CA CYS A 546 5.90 -14.34 21.49
C CYS A 546 6.37 -14.02 20.08
N GLU A 547 5.55 -14.34 19.07
CA GLU A 547 5.87 -14.19 17.66
C GLU A 547 6.26 -12.75 17.31
N ASP A 548 5.51 -11.76 17.80
CA ASP A 548 5.75 -10.34 17.52
C ASP A 548 7.14 -9.87 17.97
N VAL A 549 7.55 -10.21 19.18
CA VAL A 549 8.88 -9.82 19.71
C VAL A 549 10.00 -10.55 18.96
N ILE A 550 9.79 -11.82 18.62
CA ILE A 550 10.77 -12.60 17.85
C ILE A 550 10.91 -12.04 16.44
N ASP A 551 9.82 -11.73 15.76
CA ASP A 551 9.87 -11.19 14.39
C ASP A 551 10.60 -9.85 14.34
N HIS A 552 10.29 -8.92 15.24
CA HIS A 552 11.01 -7.65 15.36
C HIS A 552 12.50 -7.85 15.73
N THR A 553 12.81 -8.83 16.58
CA THR A 553 14.19 -9.14 16.97
C THR A 553 14.98 -9.68 15.78
N LEU A 554 14.41 -10.60 15.00
CA LEU A 554 15.03 -11.15 13.80
C LEU A 554 15.17 -10.09 12.70
N SER A 555 14.17 -9.23 12.52
CA SER A 555 14.20 -8.11 11.59
C SER A 555 15.33 -7.12 11.94
N LEU A 556 15.47 -6.76 13.21
CA LEU A 556 16.59 -5.93 13.67
C LEU A 556 17.94 -6.59 13.41
N PHE A 557 18.07 -7.89 13.72
CA PHE A 557 19.33 -8.61 13.49
C PHE A 557 19.69 -8.67 12.00
N LEU A 558 18.70 -8.92 11.14
CA LEU A 558 18.85 -8.90 9.69
C LEU A 558 19.30 -7.50 9.19
N GLU A 559 18.67 -6.44 9.68
CA GLU A 559 19.06 -5.07 9.33
C GLU A 559 20.50 -4.74 9.75
N LEU A 560 20.94 -5.15 10.92
CA LEU A 560 22.32 -4.99 11.39
C LEU A 560 23.30 -5.77 10.53
N ALA A 561 22.97 -7.01 10.20
CA ALA A 561 23.82 -7.88 9.38
C ALA A 561 23.92 -7.45 7.92
N SER A 562 22.86 -6.84 7.38
CA SER A 562 22.79 -6.38 5.98
C SER A 562 23.61 -5.12 5.72
N GLY A 563 23.90 -4.31 6.74
CA GLY A 563 24.78 -3.14 6.62
C GLY A 563 26.24 -3.54 6.37
N TYR A 564 26.90 -2.93 5.38
CA TYR A 564 28.27 -3.31 5.00
C TYR A 564 29.27 -3.20 6.16
N MET A 565 29.32 -2.07 6.83
CA MET A 565 30.24 -1.87 7.96
C MET A 565 29.72 -2.52 9.25
N THR A 566 28.41 -2.39 9.54
CA THR A 566 27.82 -3.02 10.71
C THR A 566 27.93 -4.53 10.66
N GLY A 567 27.71 -5.16 9.50
CA GLY A 567 27.89 -6.61 9.31
C GLY A 567 29.34 -7.07 9.59
N LYS A 568 30.35 -6.29 9.16
CA LYS A 568 31.73 -6.58 9.49
C LYS A 568 32.05 -6.44 10.98
N LEU A 569 31.44 -5.44 11.63
CA LEU A 569 31.64 -5.21 13.07
C LEU A 569 30.99 -6.31 13.90
N LEU A 570 29.78 -6.78 13.50
CA LEU A 570 29.07 -7.87 14.16
C LEU A 570 29.96 -9.14 14.28
N LEU A 571 30.71 -9.48 13.23
CA LEU A 571 31.59 -10.67 13.26
C LEU A 571 32.71 -10.58 14.27
N LYS A 572 33.05 -9.37 14.77
CA LYS A 572 34.07 -9.16 15.81
C LYS A 572 33.49 -9.31 17.22
N LEU A 573 32.18 -9.25 17.39
CA LEU A 573 31.54 -9.28 18.70
C LEU A 573 31.44 -10.70 19.27
N GLU A 574 31.77 -10.83 20.56
CA GLU A 574 31.65 -12.10 21.29
C GLU A 574 30.16 -12.54 21.40
N SER A 575 29.24 -11.58 21.57
CA SER A 575 27.81 -11.87 21.58
C SER A 575 27.31 -12.49 20.25
N THR A 576 27.81 -12.02 19.10
CA THR A 576 27.49 -12.60 17.80
C THR A 576 28.07 -14.01 17.65
N LYS A 577 29.32 -14.21 18.06
CA LYS A 577 29.93 -15.56 18.06
C LYS A 577 29.15 -16.53 18.95
N PHE A 578 28.69 -16.07 20.11
CA PHE A 578 27.85 -16.86 21.00
C PHE A 578 26.53 -17.26 20.34
N ILE A 579 25.83 -16.34 19.67
CA ILE A 579 24.56 -16.64 18.95
C ILE A 579 24.84 -17.69 17.87
N ILE A 580 25.86 -17.50 17.02
CA ILE A 580 26.19 -18.42 15.94
C ILE A 580 26.54 -19.82 16.47
N ALA A 581 27.25 -19.90 17.59
CA ALA A 581 27.64 -21.17 18.18
C ALA A 581 26.49 -21.94 18.83
N ASN A 582 25.45 -21.25 19.27
CA ASN A 582 24.37 -21.83 20.09
C ASN A 582 22.97 -21.79 19.44
N HIS A 583 22.85 -21.34 18.18
CA HIS A 583 21.54 -21.12 17.55
C HIS A 583 20.85 -22.41 17.09
N SER A 584 21.58 -23.49 16.88
CA SER A 584 21.06 -24.79 16.41
C SER A 584 21.51 -25.97 17.25
N VAL A 585 20.66 -27.01 17.30
CA VAL A 585 21.04 -28.29 17.88
C VAL A 585 21.96 -29.00 16.90
N ALA A 586 23.09 -29.50 17.39
CA ALA A 586 24.06 -30.22 16.57
C ALA A 586 23.51 -31.62 16.22
N VAL A 587 22.88 -31.72 15.03
CA VAL A 587 22.45 -33.00 14.41
C VAL A 587 23.33 -33.25 13.20
N ASN A 588 23.95 -34.43 13.14
CA ASN A 588 24.71 -34.82 11.95
C ASN A 588 23.77 -35.30 10.85
N LEU A 589 23.23 -34.35 10.09
CA LEU A 589 22.26 -34.60 9.00
C LEU A 589 22.85 -35.49 7.87
N GLU A 590 24.15 -35.34 7.60
CA GLU A 590 24.83 -36.11 6.53
C GLU A 590 24.91 -37.61 6.86
N ALA A 591 25.15 -37.93 8.13
CA ALA A 591 25.25 -39.33 8.61
C ALA A 591 23.92 -39.95 9.05
N THR A 592 22.80 -39.21 8.97
CA THR A 592 21.48 -39.70 9.39
C THR A 592 20.95 -40.73 8.41
N ALA A 593 20.58 -41.91 8.91
CA ALA A 593 19.96 -42.98 8.11
C ALA A 593 18.56 -42.54 7.58
N ASP A 594 18.15 -43.12 6.45
CA ASP A 594 16.89 -42.75 5.80
C ASP A 594 15.67 -42.94 6.70
N ALA A 595 15.66 -44.05 7.48
CA ALA A 595 14.58 -44.32 8.46
C ALA A 595 14.48 -43.27 9.58
N ALA A 596 15.60 -42.69 9.99
CA ALA A 596 15.64 -41.67 11.02
C ALA A 596 15.34 -40.24 10.51
N PHE A 597 15.36 -40.02 9.19
CA PHE A 597 15.09 -38.72 8.57
C PHE A 597 13.66 -38.24 8.79
N TRP A 598 12.74 -39.16 9.09
CA TRP A 598 11.34 -38.91 9.39
C TRP A 598 11.07 -38.45 10.83
N THR A 599 12.05 -38.49 11.70
CA THR A 599 11.88 -38.02 13.08
C THR A 599 11.81 -36.49 13.14
N ASP A 600 10.92 -35.97 13.99
CA ASP A 600 10.70 -34.52 14.13
C ASP A 600 11.99 -33.75 14.44
N VAL A 601 12.87 -34.31 15.25
CA VAL A 601 14.16 -33.69 15.60
C VAL A 601 15.01 -33.44 14.36
N VAL A 602 15.11 -34.42 13.48
CA VAL A 602 15.90 -34.33 12.23
C VAL A 602 15.22 -33.38 11.23
N LYS A 603 13.90 -33.46 11.10
CA LYS A 603 13.14 -32.56 10.25
C LYS A 603 13.31 -31.10 10.69
N TYR A 604 13.14 -30.77 11.97
CA TYR A 604 13.34 -29.42 12.49
C TYR A 604 14.76 -28.92 12.29
N ALA A 605 15.77 -29.78 12.52
CA ALA A 605 17.16 -29.42 12.28
C ALA A 605 17.41 -29.11 10.78
N PHE A 606 16.86 -29.93 9.87
CA PHE A 606 16.94 -29.70 8.43
C PHE A 606 16.23 -28.41 8.00
N ILE A 607 15.00 -28.18 8.48
CA ILE A 607 14.25 -26.95 8.23
C ILE A 607 15.03 -25.73 8.69
N GLY A 608 15.61 -25.78 9.88
CA GLY A 608 16.48 -24.73 10.42
C GLY A 608 17.66 -24.44 9.49
N LEU A 609 18.39 -25.48 9.09
CA LEU A 609 19.52 -25.39 8.16
C LEU A 609 19.11 -24.74 6.83
N MET A 610 17.98 -25.11 6.25
CA MET A 610 17.49 -24.53 4.99
C MET A 610 17.15 -23.05 5.13
N ARG A 611 16.58 -22.64 6.26
CA ARG A 611 16.29 -21.23 6.56
C ARG A 611 17.57 -20.41 6.75
N ASP A 612 18.56 -20.96 7.46
CA ASP A 612 19.88 -20.34 7.66
C ASP A 612 20.61 -20.17 6.33
N LEU A 613 20.69 -21.23 5.51
CA LEU A 613 21.32 -21.18 4.20
C LEU A 613 20.62 -20.19 3.26
N ARG A 614 19.30 -20.08 3.33
CA ARG A 614 18.57 -19.07 2.59
C ARG A 614 18.96 -17.66 3.04
N GLY A 615 19.05 -17.40 4.35
CA GLY A 615 19.53 -16.13 4.90
C GLY A 615 20.94 -15.79 4.45
N ILE A 616 21.87 -16.77 4.48
CA ILE A 616 23.24 -16.62 3.98
C ILE A 616 23.22 -16.31 2.48
N ALA A 617 22.45 -17.02 1.67
CA ALA A 617 22.32 -16.78 0.23
C ALA A 617 21.74 -15.40 -0.08
N MET A 618 20.79 -14.91 0.72
CA MET A 618 20.27 -13.54 0.62
C MET A 618 21.31 -12.48 0.93
N ALA A 619 22.20 -12.74 1.88
CA ALA A 619 23.25 -11.81 2.31
C ALA A 619 24.49 -11.83 1.41
N THR A 620 24.73 -12.88 0.63
CA THR A 620 25.87 -12.97 -0.29
C THR A 620 25.62 -12.14 -1.55
N ASN A 621 26.27 -10.96 -1.67
CA ASN A 621 26.08 -10.03 -2.77
C ASN A 621 27.31 -9.86 -3.68
N SER A 622 28.38 -10.61 -3.44
CA SER A 622 29.60 -10.55 -4.25
C SER A 622 29.98 -11.93 -4.78
N ARG A 623 30.71 -11.94 -5.91
CA ARG A 623 31.26 -13.16 -6.52
C ARG A 623 32.08 -13.98 -5.51
N ARG A 624 32.90 -13.31 -4.70
CA ARG A 624 33.77 -13.99 -3.72
C ARG A 624 32.98 -14.68 -2.62
N THR A 625 32.02 -13.99 -2.02
CA THR A 625 31.19 -14.54 -0.95
C THR A 625 30.26 -15.65 -1.45
N TYR A 626 29.74 -15.51 -2.67
CA TYR A 626 28.95 -16.54 -3.31
C TYR A 626 29.80 -17.79 -3.61
N GLY A 627 31.01 -17.61 -4.13
CA GLY A 627 31.94 -18.71 -4.39
C GLY A 627 32.22 -19.54 -3.13
N LEU A 628 32.46 -18.89 -1.98
CA LEU A 628 32.63 -19.59 -0.70
C LEU A 628 31.39 -20.42 -0.29
N LEU A 629 30.21 -19.88 -0.50
CA LEU A 629 28.97 -20.62 -0.22
C LEU A 629 28.77 -21.79 -1.20
N PHE A 630 29.09 -21.58 -2.48
CA PHE A 630 29.03 -22.63 -3.49
C PHE A 630 30.00 -23.77 -3.18
N ASP A 631 31.28 -23.48 -2.88
CA ASP A 631 32.29 -24.46 -2.56
C ASP A 631 31.97 -25.23 -1.27
N TRP A 632 31.33 -24.60 -0.30
CA TRP A 632 30.84 -25.23 0.89
C TRP A 632 29.69 -26.20 0.60
N LEU A 633 28.79 -25.90 -0.32
CA LEU A 633 27.62 -26.70 -0.63
C LEU A 633 27.92 -27.80 -1.66
N TYR A 634 28.66 -27.48 -2.72
CA TYR A 634 28.97 -28.37 -3.82
C TYR A 634 30.40 -28.94 -3.70
N PRO A 635 30.63 -30.24 -3.96
CA PRO A 635 29.63 -31.25 -4.27
C PRO A 635 29.07 -31.95 -3.02
N SER A 636 29.73 -31.81 -1.87
CA SER A 636 29.60 -32.71 -0.72
C SER A 636 28.21 -32.70 -0.09
N ARG A 637 27.49 -31.58 -0.06
CA ARG A 637 26.19 -31.40 0.62
C ARG A 637 24.96 -31.43 -0.28
N MET A 638 25.16 -31.40 -1.60
CA MET A 638 24.05 -31.52 -2.55
C MET A 638 23.26 -32.84 -2.43
N PRO A 639 23.92 -33.99 -2.15
CA PRO A 639 23.22 -35.27 -1.92
C PRO A 639 22.22 -35.20 -0.75
N LEU A 640 22.50 -34.42 0.30
CA LEU A 640 21.59 -34.24 1.42
C LEU A 640 20.29 -33.53 0.99
N LEU A 641 20.40 -32.50 0.13
CA LEU A 641 19.24 -31.78 -0.40
C LEU A 641 18.37 -32.70 -1.28
N LEU A 642 19.01 -33.49 -2.13
CA LEU A 642 18.31 -34.44 -3.00
C LEU A 642 17.63 -35.54 -2.18
N LYS A 643 18.31 -36.07 -1.14
CA LYS A 643 17.75 -37.03 -0.20
C LYS A 643 16.50 -36.50 0.50
N ALA A 644 16.55 -35.28 1.02
CA ALA A 644 15.44 -34.64 1.70
C ALA A 644 14.23 -34.47 0.77
N ILE A 645 14.46 -33.98 -0.47
CA ILE A 645 13.36 -33.82 -1.44
C ILE A 645 12.76 -35.14 -1.87
N SER A 646 13.57 -36.20 -1.98
CA SER A 646 13.10 -37.53 -2.38
C SER A 646 12.31 -38.24 -1.28
N LEU A 647 12.64 -38.02 -0.03
CA LEU A 647 11.99 -38.65 1.13
C LEU A 647 10.75 -37.87 1.62
N CYS A 648 10.78 -36.54 1.56
CA CYS A 648 9.77 -35.66 2.15
C CYS A 648 9.02 -34.81 1.11
N ALA A 649 8.88 -35.29 -0.14
CA ALA A 649 8.22 -34.50 -1.21
C ALA A 649 6.77 -34.13 -0.90
N ASP A 650 6.08 -34.93 -0.12
CA ASP A 650 4.71 -34.79 0.35
C ASP A 650 4.59 -33.94 1.63
N GLU A 651 5.71 -33.49 2.18
CA GLU A 651 5.76 -32.64 3.39
C GLU A 651 6.15 -31.18 3.07
N PRO A 652 5.17 -30.28 2.88
CA PRO A 652 5.44 -28.88 2.53
C PRO A 652 6.28 -28.13 3.57
N GLU A 653 6.26 -28.56 4.82
CA GLU A 653 7.06 -27.96 5.91
C GLU A 653 8.56 -28.15 5.69
N VAL A 654 8.97 -29.27 5.10
CA VAL A 654 10.36 -29.59 4.78
C VAL A 654 10.75 -29.08 3.39
N THR A 655 9.89 -29.31 2.38
CA THR A 655 10.22 -28.99 0.98
C THR A 655 10.16 -27.49 0.69
N THR A 656 9.25 -26.75 1.32
CA THR A 656 9.14 -25.29 1.10
C THR A 656 10.41 -24.53 1.52
N PRO A 657 11.00 -24.72 2.71
CA PRO A 657 12.26 -24.09 3.07
C PRO A 657 13.41 -24.43 2.12
N LEU A 658 13.53 -25.70 1.71
CA LEU A 658 14.54 -26.16 0.76
C LEU A 658 14.39 -25.47 -0.59
N LEU A 659 13.19 -25.49 -1.18
CA LEU A 659 12.93 -24.85 -2.47
C LEU A 659 13.14 -23.34 -2.41
N LYS A 660 12.76 -22.69 -1.30
CA LYS A 660 13.02 -21.25 -1.09
C LYS A 660 14.51 -20.94 -0.96
N PHE A 661 15.28 -21.81 -0.31
CA PHE A 661 16.75 -21.69 -0.29
C PHE A 661 17.31 -21.79 -1.71
N MET A 662 16.93 -22.84 -2.47
CA MET A 662 17.39 -23.00 -3.86
C MET A 662 17.00 -21.82 -4.74
N CYS A 663 15.77 -21.30 -4.58
CA CYS A 663 15.29 -20.14 -5.31
C CYS A 663 16.17 -18.90 -5.10
N GLU A 664 16.69 -18.70 -3.89
CA GLU A 664 17.61 -17.61 -3.59
C GLU A 664 19.05 -17.93 -4.02
N PHE A 665 19.48 -19.18 -3.90
CA PHE A 665 20.81 -19.63 -4.24
C PHE A 665 21.12 -19.50 -5.74
N VAL A 666 20.16 -19.82 -6.61
CA VAL A 666 20.30 -19.71 -8.08
C VAL A 666 20.09 -18.29 -8.64
N LEU A 667 19.68 -17.35 -7.81
CA LEU A 667 19.42 -15.99 -8.25
C LEU A 667 20.72 -15.22 -8.46
N ASN A 668 20.98 -14.78 -9.71
CA ASN A 668 22.16 -14.01 -10.08
C ASN A 668 21.98 -12.50 -9.80
N LYS A 669 21.64 -12.11 -8.57
CA LYS A 669 21.57 -10.70 -8.19
C LYS A 669 22.98 -10.09 -8.14
N ALA A 670 23.12 -8.83 -8.55
CA ALA A 670 24.38 -8.10 -8.58
C ALA A 670 25.51 -8.87 -9.30
N GLN A 671 25.18 -9.73 -10.27
CA GLN A 671 26.11 -10.56 -11.03
C GLN A 671 27.03 -11.43 -10.14
N ARG A 672 26.53 -11.87 -8.99
CA ARG A 672 27.30 -12.69 -8.02
C ARG A 672 27.64 -14.08 -8.54
N LEU A 673 26.83 -14.64 -9.46
CA LEU A 673 27.09 -15.91 -10.12
C LEU A 673 27.87 -15.69 -11.42
N THR A 674 29.00 -15.02 -11.35
CA THR A 674 29.90 -14.88 -12.49
C THR A 674 31.07 -15.84 -12.30
N PHE A 675 30.96 -17.02 -12.90
CA PHE A 675 32.05 -17.99 -12.92
C PHE A 675 33.06 -17.61 -14.01
N ASP A 676 34.28 -18.09 -13.86
CA ASP A 676 35.29 -17.91 -14.92
C ASP A 676 34.84 -18.66 -16.18
N SER A 677 35.19 -18.17 -17.36
CA SER A 677 34.79 -18.76 -18.65
C SER A 677 35.24 -20.23 -18.81
N SER A 678 36.30 -20.61 -18.12
CA SER A 678 36.80 -21.99 -18.07
C SER A 678 36.16 -22.86 -16.94
N SER A 679 35.38 -22.27 -16.06
CA SER A 679 34.82 -22.98 -14.93
C SER A 679 33.53 -23.70 -15.31
N PRO A 680 33.38 -25.02 -14.98
CA PRO A 680 32.16 -25.75 -15.23
C PRO A 680 31.07 -25.50 -14.17
N ASN A 681 31.30 -24.64 -13.16
CA ASN A 681 30.47 -24.51 -11.97
C ASN A 681 29.03 -24.09 -12.31
N GLY A 682 28.82 -23.26 -13.33
CA GLY A 682 27.46 -22.89 -13.78
C GLY A 682 26.67 -24.10 -14.29
N ILE A 683 27.33 -24.94 -15.09
CA ILE A 683 26.74 -26.17 -15.64
C ILE A 683 26.45 -27.17 -14.51
N LEU A 684 27.42 -27.34 -13.60
CA LEU A 684 27.30 -28.24 -12.45
C LEU A 684 26.17 -27.81 -11.51
N LEU A 685 26.05 -26.51 -11.23
CA LEU A 685 24.93 -25.96 -10.45
C LEU A 685 23.59 -26.27 -11.12
N PHE A 686 23.47 -26.02 -12.41
CA PHE A 686 22.22 -26.28 -13.13
C PHE A 686 21.85 -27.77 -13.14
N ARG A 687 22.83 -28.68 -13.25
CA ARG A 687 22.58 -30.14 -13.15
C ARG A 687 22.01 -30.52 -11.78
N GLU A 688 22.52 -29.97 -10.70
CA GLU A 688 21.97 -30.23 -9.36
C GLU A 688 20.56 -29.64 -9.19
N VAL A 689 20.34 -28.42 -9.72
CA VAL A 689 19.00 -27.82 -9.77
C VAL A 689 18.02 -28.70 -10.54
N SER A 690 18.40 -29.19 -11.72
CA SER A 690 17.60 -30.10 -12.52
C SER A 690 17.23 -31.37 -11.76
N LYS A 691 18.21 -32.03 -11.11
CA LYS A 691 17.94 -33.22 -10.28
C LYS A 691 16.92 -32.94 -9.19
N LEU A 692 17.03 -31.82 -8.48
CA LEU A 692 16.10 -31.44 -7.42
C LEU A 692 14.68 -31.19 -7.95
N ILE A 693 14.56 -30.43 -9.04
CA ILE A 693 13.27 -30.09 -9.65
C ILE A 693 12.60 -31.35 -10.25
N VAL A 694 13.36 -32.22 -10.89
CA VAL A 694 12.83 -33.48 -11.43
C VAL A 694 12.37 -34.42 -10.30
N ALA A 695 13.16 -34.56 -9.25
CA ALA A 695 12.79 -35.39 -8.10
C ALA A 695 11.51 -34.88 -7.42
N TYR A 696 11.42 -33.56 -7.19
CA TYR A 696 10.24 -32.93 -6.61
C TYR A 696 9.01 -33.04 -7.53
N GLY A 697 9.14 -32.61 -8.79
CA GLY A 697 8.05 -32.59 -9.75
C GLY A 697 7.45 -33.95 -10.01
N SER A 698 8.29 -34.98 -10.12
CA SER A 698 7.83 -36.37 -10.33
C SER A 698 6.97 -36.87 -9.18
N ARG A 699 7.22 -36.45 -7.97
CA ARG A 699 6.46 -36.84 -6.77
C ARG A 699 5.19 -35.98 -6.60
N ILE A 700 5.32 -34.64 -6.69
CA ILE A 700 4.19 -33.74 -6.46
C ILE A 700 3.04 -33.94 -7.46
N LEU A 701 3.37 -34.35 -8.70
CA LEU A 701 2.36 -34.67 -9.73
C LEU A 701 1.52 -35.91 -9.39
N LEU A 702 2.06 -36.82 -8.60
CA LEU A 702 1.36 -38.05 -8.19
C LEU A 702 0.48 -37.87 -6.96
N LEU A 703 0.65 -36.76 -6.20
CA LEU A 703 -0.13 -36.53 -5.00
C LEU A 703 -1.58 -36.18 -5.34
N PRO A 704 -2.56 -36.74 -4.59
CA PRO A 704 -3.95 -36.37 -4.75
C PRO A 704 -4.18 -34.90 -4.30
N ASN A 705 -5.23 -34.31 -4.81
CA ASN A 705 -5.63 -32.96 -4.39
C ASN A 705 -6.29 -33.04 -3.00
N GLY A 706 -5.66 -32.47 -1.99
CA GLY A 706 -6.17 -32.38 -0.62
C GLY A 706 -7.11 -31.18 -0.43
N THR A 707 -7.60 -30.99 0.81
CA THR A 707 -8.47 -29.85 1.20
C THR A 707 -7.77 -28.49 1.07
N ASP A 708 -6.48 -28.42 1.41
CA ASP A 708 -5.63 -27.26 1.13
C ASP A 708 -4.68 -27.57 -0.05
N ILE A 709 -5.20 -27.42 -1.25
CA ILE A 709 -4.44 -27.66 -2.48
C ILE A 709 -3.31 -26.63 -2.66
N TYR A 710 -3.49 -25.39 -2.16
CA TYR A 710 -2.46 -24.36 -2.26
C TYR A 710 -1.25 -24.70 -1.40
N GLY A 711 -1.46 -24.97 -0.11
CA GLY A 711 -0.38 -25.30 0.83
C GLY A 711 0.34 -26.60 0.48
N SER A 712 -0.42 -27.62 0.13
CA SER A 712 0.10 -28.97 -0.15
C SER A 712 0.78 -29.13 -1.52
N LYS A 713 0.33 -28.38 -2.55
CA LYS A 713 0.78 -28.61 -3.93
C LYS A 713 1.22 -27.33 -4.65
N TYR A 714 0.35 -26.32 -4.77
CA TYR A 714 0.62 -25.14 -5.59
C TYR A 714 1.79 -24.28 -5.09
N LYS A 715 1.97 -24.22 -3.77
CA LYS A 715 3.08 -23.50 -3.17
C LYS A 715 4.44 -24.07 -3.57
N GLY A 716 4.61 -25.36 -3.59
CA GLY A 716 5.83 -26.00 -4.06
C GLY A 716 6.04 -25.87 -5.57
N ILE A 717 4.95 -25.98 -6.36
CA ILE A 717 5.00 -25.80 -7.81
C ILE A 717 5.50 -24.39 -8.16
N TRP A 718 4.88 -23.31 -7.62
CA TRP A 718 5.31 -21.97 -8.01
C TRP A 718 6.75 -21.64 -7.56
N ILE A 719 7.21 -22.18 -6.42
CA ILE A 719 8.61 -21.99 -6.01
C ILE A 719 9.55 -22.74 -6.96
N SER A 720 9.21 -23.96 -7.38
CA SER A 720 9.99 -24.74 -8.35
C SER A 720 10.09 -24.03 -9.71
N LEU A 721 8.99 -23.46 -10.21
CA LEU A 721 8.98 -22.64 -11.43
C LEU A 721 9.87 -21.39 -11.25
N ALA A 722 9.83 -20.73 -10.10
CA ALA A 722 10.69 -19.59 -9.81
C ALA A 722 12.18 -19.97 -9.71
N VAL A 723 12.53 -21.14 -9.14
CA VAL A 723 13.90 -21.67 -9.13
C VAL A 723 14.39 -21.84 -10.56
N LEU A 724 13.61 -22.52 -11.38
CA LEU A 724 14.01 -22.80 -12.76
C LEU A 724 14.08 -21.54 -13.61
N SER A 725 13.12 -20.65 -13.52
CA SER A 725 13.18 -19.35 -14.23
C SER A 725 14.46 -18.58 -13.90
N ARG A 726 14.81 -18.48 -12.62
CA ARG A 726 16.02 -17.78 -12.17
C ARG A 726 17.30 -18.45 -12.65
N ALA A 727 17.32 -19.78 -12.72
CA ALA A 727 18.46 -20.53 -13.25
C ALA A 727 18.61 -20.38 -14.77
N LEU A 728 17.48 -20.40 -15.51
CA LEU A 728 17.47 -20.24 -16.97
C LEU A 728 17.84 -18.84 -17.45
N CYS A 729 17.38 -17.80 -16.76
CA CYS A 729 17.67 -16.40 -17.14
C CYS A 729 18.89 -15.81 -16.44
N GLY A 730 19.62 -16.57 -15.64
CA GLY A 730 20.73 -16.08 -14.79
C GLY A 730 22.02 -15.68 -15.54
N ASN A 731 22.15 -16.01 -16.81
CA ASN A 731 23.32 -15.74 -17.66
C ASN A 731 24.68 -16.29 -17.12
N TYR A 732 24.64 -17.37 -16.33
CA TYR A 732 25.85 -18.04 -15.83
C TYR A 732 26.01 -19.49 -16.32
N VAL A 733 25.08 -19.95 -17.16
CA VAL A 733 25.06 -21.29 -17.72
C VAL A 733 25.10 -21.23 -19.25
N ASN A 734 26.01 -21.94 -19.87
CA ASN A 734 25.97 -22.18 -21.31
C ASN A 734 25.13 -23.43 -21.60
N PHE A 735 23.86 -23.24 -21.96
CA PHE A 735 22.90 -24.33 -22.17
C PHE A 735 23.18 -25.18 -23.40
N GLY A 736 23.90 -24.65 -24.42
CA GLY A 736 24.30 -25.41 -25.59
C GLY A 736 25.20 -26.61 -25.29
N VAL A 737 25.89 -26.59 -24.15
CA VAL A 737 26.72 -27.70 -23.68
C VAL A 737 25.91 -28.96 -23.41
N PHE A 738 24.69 -28.83 -22.89
CA PHE A 738 23.81 -30.00 -22.59
C PHE A 738 23.47 -30.77 -23.84
N GLU A 739 23.12 -30.08 -24.91
CA GLU A 739 22.81 -30.70 -26.20
C GLU A 739 24.06 -31.28 -26.83
N LEU A 740 25.16 -30.54 -26.81
CA LEU A 740 26.42 -30.97 -27.42
C LEU A 740 26.98 -32.28 -26.84
N TYR A 741 26.82 -32.50 -25.53
CA TYR A 741 27.30 -33.69 -24.83
C TYR A 741 26.19 -34.73 -24.55
N GLY A 742 24.98 -34.52 -25.05
CA GLY A 742 23.86 -35.41 -24.83
C GLY A 742 23.40 -35.50 -23.38
N ASP A 743 23.66 -34.47 -22.58
CA ASP A 743 23.20 -34.38 -21.18
C ASP A 743 21.74 -33.93 -21.12
N ARG A 744 20.89 -34.75 -20.52
CA ARG A 744 19.45 -34.52 -20.47
C ARG A 744 19.01 -33.55 -19.37
N ALA A 745 19.91 -33.00 -18.56
CA ALA A 745 19.54 -32.19 -17.40
C ALA A 745 18.61 -30.98 -17.77
N LEU A 746 18.89 -30.30 -18.90
CA LEU A 746 18.03 -29.23 -19.37
C LEU A 746 16.67 -29.78 -19.84
N ALA A 747 16.67 -30.79 -20.69
CA ALA A 747 15.45 -31.37 -21.26
C ALA A 747 14.53 -31.93 -20.17
N ASP A 748 15.09 -32.66 -19.21
CA ASP A 748 14.33 -33.25 -18.10
C ASP A 748 13.74 -32.18 -17.17
N ALA A 749 14.49 -31.09 -16.88
CA ALA A 749 13.99 -29.97 -16.08
C ALA A 749 12.84 -29.24 -16.78
N LEU A 750 12.98 -28.97 -18.08
CA LEU A 750 11.93 -28.29 -18.86
C LEU A 750 10.67 -29.15 -18.99
N ASP A 751 10.83 -30.45 -19.22
CA ASP A 751 9.70 -31.39 -19.34
C ASP A 751 8.89 -31.50 -18.04
N ILE A 752 9.56 -31.70 -16.91
CA ILE A 752 8.87 -31.82 -15.62
C ILE A 752 8.20 -30.52 -15.17
N SER A 753 8.85 -29.37 -15.44
CA SER A 753 8.30 -28.07 -15.07
C SER A 753 7.10 -27.70 -15.93
N LEU A 754 7.12 -28.06 -17.21
CA LEU A 754 5.95 -27.89 -18.07
C LEU A 754 4.78 -28.78 -17.59
N LYS A 755 5.04 -30.03 -17.22
CA LYS A 755 4.01 -30.91 -16.64
C LYS A 755 3.43 -30.35 -15.35
N MET A 756 4.27 -29.81 -14.48
CA MET A 756 3.81 -29.11 -13.26
C MET A 756 2.92 -27.89 -13.62
N SER A 757 3.32 -27.09 -14.61
CA SER A 757 2.58 -25.91 -15.07
C SER A 757 1.20 -26.30 -15.63
N LEU A 758 1.15 -27.31 -16.47
CA LEU A 758 -0.09 -27.79 -17.10
C LEU A 758 -1.01 -28.57 -16.14
N SER A 759 -0.49 -29.03 -15.00
CA SER A 759 -1.30 -29.70 -13.97
C SER A 759 -2.19 -28.78 -13.17
N VAL A 760 -1.98 -27.45 -13.28
CA VAL A 760 -2.74 -26.44 -12.54
C VAL A 760 -3.79 -25.82 -13.46
N PRO A 761 -5.09 -25.83 -13.09
CA PRO A 761 -6.13 -25.17 -13.86
C PRO A 761 -5.88 -23.65 -14.00
N LEU A 762 -6.23 -23.07 -15.16
CA LEU A 762 -6.04 -21.64 -15.41
C LEU A 762 -6.78 -20.75 -14.39
N SER A 763 -7.96 -21.19 -13.96
CA SER A 763 -8.72 -20.50 -12.88
C SER A 763 -7.90 -20.33 -11.61
N ASP A 764 -7.15 -21.35 -11.23
CA ASP A 764 -6.34 -21.37 -10.00
C ASP A 764 -5.03 -20.58 -10.20
N ILE A 765 -4.46 -20.65 -11.41
CA ILE A 765 -3.31 -19.79 -11.75
C ILE A 765 -3.70 -18.31 -11.58
N LEU A 766 -4.85 -17.91 -12.06
CA LEU A 766 -5.32 -16.51 -11.97
C LEU A 766 -5.75 -16.13 -10.54
N ALA A 767 -6.26 -17.07 -9.75
CA ALA A 767 -6.72 -16.82 -8.38
C ALA A 767 -5.58 -16.59 -7.39
N PHE A 768 -4.43 -17.23 -7.55
CA PHE A 768 -3.32 -17.18 -6.61
C PHE A 768 -2.17 -16.31 -7.12
N LYS A 769 -2.07 -15.08 -6.65
CA LYS A 769 -1.10 -14.05 -7.11
C LYS A 769 0.35 -14.54 -7.21
N LYS A 770 0.86 -15.32 -6.24
CA LYS A 770 2.24 -15.83 -6.26
C LYS A 770 2.44 -16.91 -7.33
N LEU A 771 1.43 -17.76 -7.51
CA LEU A 771 1.42 -18.80 -8.53
C LEU A 771 1.36 -18.16 -9.92
N SER A 772 0.46 -17.19 -10.11
CA SER A 772 0.30 -16.44 -11.34
C SER A 772 1.62 -15.78 -11.78
N LYS A 773 2.27 -15.05 -10.87
CA LYS A 773 3.57 -14.40 -11.16
C LYS A 773 4.68 -15.40 -11.52
N ALA A 774 4.75 -16.53 -10.83
CA ALA A 774 5.76 -17.53 -11.11
C ALA A 774 5.50 -18.26 -12.43
N PHE A 775 4.23 -18.56 -12.72
CA PHE A 775 3.81 -19.22 -13.97
C PHE A 775 4.13 -18.33 -15.18
N TYR A 776 3.64 -17.10 -15.20
CA TYR A 776 3.86 -16.20 -16.35
C TYR A 776 5.33 -15.79 -16.49
N GLY A 777 6.06 -15.59 -15.38
CA GLY A 777 7.51 -15.37 -15.43
C GLY A 777 8.28 -16.57 -15.98
N TYR A 778 7.85 -17.79 -15.67
CA TYR A 778 8.45 -19.00 -16.24
C TYR A 778 8.15 -19.11 -17.75
N ILE A 779 6.90 -18.90 -18.16
CA ILE A 779 6.51 -18.91 -19.58
C ILE A 779 7.27 -17.83 -20.36
N GLU A 780 7.42 -16.61 -19.83
CA GLU A 780 8.23 -15.55 -20.47
C GLU A 780 9.68 -16.02 -20.72
N VAL A 781 10.32 -16.65 -19.73
CA VAL A 781 11.69 -17.17 -19.88
C VAL A 781 11.76 -18.27 -20.95
N LEU A 782 10.76 -19.13 -21.05
CA LEU A 782 10.70 -20.16 -22.11
C LEU A 782 10.65 -19.52 -23.51
N PHE A 783 9.79 -18.52 -23.70
CA PHE A 783 9.66 -17.87 -25.01
C PHE A 783 10.86 -16.97 -25.36
N SER A 784 11.50 -16.35 -24.37
CA SER A 784 12.64 -15.46 -24.62
C SER A 784 13.96 -16.20 -24.83
N SER A 785 14.20 -17.30 -24.11
CA SER A 785 15.51 -17.96 -24.06
C SER A 785 15.50 -19.42 -24.54
N HIS A 786 14.37 -20.09 -24.51
CA HIS A 786 14.23 -21.53 -24.83
C HIS A 786 13.05 -21.78 -25.78
N ILE A 787 12.78 -20.87 -26.71
CA ILE A 787 11.61 -20.93 -27.60
C ILE A 787 11.54 -22.23 -28.40
N THR A 788 12.68 -22.78 -28.82
CA THR A 788 12.78 -24.06 -29.56
C THR A 788 12.11 -25.20 -28.81
N PHE A 789 12.24 -25.24 -27.48
CA PHE A 789 11.56 -26.26 -26.65
C PHE A 789 10.03 -26.15 -26.78
N VAL A 790 9.50 -24.93 -26.66
CA VAL A 790 8.05 -24.67 -26.76
C VAL A 790 7.51 -25.03 -28.14
N LEU A 791 8.26 -24.69 -29.20
CA LEU A 791 7.87 -24.97 -30.59
C LEU A 791 7.93 -26.47 -30.96
N ASN A 792 8.65 -27.27 -30.22
CA ASN A 792 8.70 -28.74 -30.39
C ASN A 792 7.56 -29.49 -29.69
N LEU A 793 6.70 -28.81 -28.95
CA LEU A 793 5.51 -29.39 -28.32
C LEU A 793 4.45 -29.75 -29.38
N ASP A 794 3.50 -30.59 -29.01
CA ASP A 794 2.31 -30.81 -29.83
C ASP A 794 1.47 -29.55 -29.95
N THR A 795 0.71 -29.39 -31.04
CA THR A 795 -0.01 -28.16 -31.37
C THR A 795 -1.05 -27.81 -30.30
N ASN A 796 -1.74 -28.79 -29.69
CA ASN A 796 -2.74 -28.50 -28.66
C ASN A 796 -2.12 -27.92 -27.42
N THR A 797 -1.00 -28.46 -26.96
CA THR A 797 -0.24 -27.92 -25.81
C THR A 797 0.32 -26.55 -26.12
N PHE A 798 0.87 -26.33 -27.32
CA PHE A 798 1.36 -25.03 -27.74
C PHE A 798 0.23 -23.96 -27.73
N VAL A 799 -0.90 -24.25 -28.37
CA VAL A 799 -2.06 -23.34 -28.40
C VAL A 799 -2.61 -23.08 -27.01
N HIS A 800 -2.65 -24.09 -26.16
CA HIS A 800 -3.07 -23.93 -24.76
C HIS A 800 -2.17 -22.93 -24.00
N ILE A 801 -0.85 -23.05 -24.13
CA ILE A 801 0.10 -22.11 -23.51
C ILE A 801 -0.11 -20.69 -24.04
N VAL A 802 -0.23 -20.52 -25.35
CA VAL A 802 -0.44 -19.20 -25.96
C VAL A 802 -1.79 -18.60 -25.55
N SER A 803 -2.85 -19.42 -25.39
CA SER A 803 -4.14 -18.95 -24.88
C SER A 803 -4.06 -18.49 -23.41
N THR A 804 -3.17 -19.11 -22.60
CA THR A 804 -2.94 -18.60 -21.23
C THR A 804 -2.29 -17.23 -21.22
N LEU A 805 -1.39 -16.93 -22.19
CA LEU A 805 -0.79 -15.60 -22.35
C LEU A 805 -1.86 -14.55 -22.67
N GLU A 806 -2.83 -14.86 -23.56
CA GLU A 806 -3.96 -13.97 -23.84
C GLU A 806 -4.77 -13.67 -22.56
N SER A 807 -5.01 -14.68 -21.74
CA SER A 807 -5.70 -14.51 -20.46
C SER A 807 -4.90 -13.63 -19.47
N GLY A 808 -3.58 -13.77 -19.46
CA GLY A 808 -2.69 -12.96 -18.64
C GLY A 808 -2.61 -11.49 -19.10
N LEU A 809 -2.72 -11.21 -20.42
CA LEU A 809 -2.81 -9.86 -20.96
C LEU A 809 -4.03 -9.09 -20.39
N LYS A 810 -5.18 -9.78 -20.26
CA LYS A 810 -6.45 -9.23 -19.74
C LYS A 810 -6.46 -9.09 -18.21
N GLY A 811 -5.41 -9.56 -17.53
CA GLY A 811 -5.31 -9.50 -16.07
C GLY A 811 -5.04 -8.09 -15.54
N LEU A 812 -5.50 -7.82 -14.31
CA LEU A 812 -5.31 -6.53 -13.65
C LEU A 812 -3.86 -6.24 -13.19
N ASP A 813 -3.02 -7.27 -13.07
CA ASP A 813 -1.61 -7.10 -12.66
C ASP A 813 -0.77 -6.70 -13.89
N THR A 814 -0.34 -5.43 -13.92
CA THR A 814 0.47 -4.86 -15.02
C THR A 814 1.80 -5.59 -15.23
N GLY A 815 2.37 -6.18 -14.18
CA GLY A 815 3.60 -6.98 -14.26
C GLY A 815 3.37 -8.26 -15.05
N ILE A 816 2.26 -8.97 -14.80
CA ILE A 816 1.87 -10.19 -15.52
C ILE A 816 1.55 -9.85 -16.98
N SER A 817 0.77 -8.80 -17.22
CA SER A 817 0.45 -8.32 -18.57
C SER A 817 1.72 -7.99 -19.37
N THR A 818 2.72 -7.37 -18.73
CA THR A 818 4.04 -7.07 -19.34
C THR A 818 4.82 -8.34 -19.70
N GLN A 819 4.81 -9.35 -18.81
CA GLN A 819 5.48 -10.64 -19.07
C GLN A 819 4.82 -11.39 -20.24
N CYS A 820 3.49 -11.40 -20.29
CA CYS A 820 2.76 -11.99 -21.41
C CYS A 820 3.04 -11.27 -22.73
N ALA A 821 3.08 -9.92 -22.70
CA ALA A 821 3.44 -9.12 -23.88
C ALA A 821 4.87 -9.43 -24.39
N SER A 822 5.84 -9.57 -23.47
CA SER A 822 7.23 -9.94 -23.79
C SER A 822 7.32 -11.35 -24.42
N ALA A 823 6.57 -12.33 -23.90
CA ALA A 823 6.53 -13.67 -24.44
C ALA A 823 5.94 -13.68 -25.88
N ILE A 824 4.85 -12.95 -26.08
CA ILE A 824 4.21 -12.84 -27.42
C ILE A 824 5.12 -12.11 -28.41
N ASP A 825 5.79 -11.04 -27.97
CA ASP A 825 6.77 -10.32 -28.81
C ASP A 825 7.91 -11.24 -29.24
N SER A 826 8.45 -12.05 -28.32
CA SER A 826 9.49 -13.03 -28.63
C SER A 826 9.02 -14.08 -29.65
N LEU A 827 7.77 -14.55 -29.53
CA LEU A 827 7.18 -15.50 -30.47
C LEU A 827 6.98 -14.88 -31.86
N ALA A 828 6.44 -13.67 -31.93
CA ALA A 828 6.22 -12.96 -33.18
C ALA A 828 7.55 -12.59 -33.88
N ALA A 829 8.54 -12.14 -33.10
CA ALA A 829 9.89 -11.87 -33.59
C ALA A 829 10.57 -13.13 -34.14
N PHE A 830 10.42 -14.27 -33.47
CA PHE A 830 10.94 -15.54 -33.95
C PHE A 830 10.30 -15.92 -35.32
N TYR A 831 8.97 -15.77 -35.44
CA TYR A 831 8.27 -16.03 -36.71
C TYR A 831 8.78 -15.12 -37.82
N PHE A 832 8.87 -13.82 -37.56
CA PHE A 832 9.35 -12.87 -38.54
C PHE A 832 10.77 -13.19 -39.01
N ASN A 833 11.71 -13.39 -38.09
CA ASN A 833 13.12 -13.61 -38.40
C ASN A 833 13.39 -14.95 -39.09
N ASN A 834 12.62 -16.01 -38.79
CA ASN A 834 12.90 -17.35 -39.27
C ASN A 834 11.95 -17.85 -40.37
N ILE A 835 10.86 -17.16 -40.66
CA ILE A 835 9.87 -17.56 -41.67
C ILE A 835 9.65 -16.45 -42.67
N THR A 836 9.42 -15.20 -42.23
CA THR A 836 9.05 -14.11 -43.15
C THR A 836 10.26 -13.46 -43.80
N ALA A 837 11.33 -13.19 -43.04
CA ALA A 837 12.53 -12.50 -43.48
C ALA A 837 13.75 -13.42 -43.71
N ALA A 838 13.59 -14.74 -43.61
CA ALA A 838 14.69 -15.68 -43.70
C ALA A 838 15.14 -15.85 -45.15
N ASP A 839 16.47 -15.67 -45.43
CA ASP A 839 17.10 -15.88 -46.75
C ASP A 839 17.56 -17.35 -46.99
N GLY A 840 17.25 -18.29 -46.07
CA GLY A 840 17.71 -19.67 -46.12
C GLY A 840 16.60 -20.72 -45.80
N PRO A 841 16.93 -22.00 -45.86
CA PRO A 841 15.94 -23.05 -45.51
C PRO A 841 15.50 -22.89 -44.04
N PRO A 842 14.19 -23.00 -43.74
CA PRO A 842 13.68 -22.81 -42.40
C PRO A 842 14.21 -23.89 -41.44
N SER A 843 14.52 -23.48 -40.19
CA SER A 843 14.93 -24.40 -39.12
C SER A 843 13.78 -25.37 -38.74
N PRO A 844 14.05 -26.53 -38.16
CA PRO A 844 13.00 -27.45 -37.69
C PRO A 844 11.99 -26.77 -36.74
N ALA A 845 12.45 -25.89 -35.87
CA ALA A 845 11.58 -25.10 -35.00
C ALA A 845 10.68 -24.13 -35.77
N ALA A 846 11.21 -23.50 -36.84
CA ALA A 846 10.42 -22.63 -37.70
C ALA A 846 9.32 -23.42 -38.44
N LEU A 847 9.64 -24.62 -38.91
CA LEU A 847 8.66 -25.54 -39.55
C LEU A 847 7.54 -25.94 -38.56
N ASN A 848 7.91 -26.26 -37.33
CA ASN A 848 6.93 -26.57 -36.30
C ASN A 848 6.00 -25.36 -36.00
N LEU A 849 6.55 -24.16 -35.88
CA LEU A 849 5.74 -22.95 -35.70
C LEU A 849 4.81 -22.69 -36.87
N ALA A 850 5.30 -22.87 -38.12
CA ALA A 850 4.47 -22.74 -39.30
C ALA A 850 3.32 -23.78 -39.32
N ARG A 851 3.58 -25.03 -38.87
CA ARG A 851 2.55 -26.05 -38.66
C ARG A 851 1.52 -25.59 -37.62
N HIS A 852 1.94 -25.16 -36.44
CA HIS A 852 1.02 -24.72 -35.38
C HIS A 852 0.10 -23.59 -35.85
N ILE A 853 0.64 -22.64 -36.60
CA ILE A 853 -0.15 -21.52 -37.15
C ILE A 853 -1.05 -22.00 -38.29
N GLY A 854 -0.57 -22.92 -39.12
CA GLY A 854 -1.39 -23.53 -40.18
C GLY A 854 -2.63 -24.29 -39.64
N GLU A 855 -2.47 -24.97 -38.50
CA GLU A 855 -3.59 -25.65 -37.81
C GLU A 855 -4.52 -24.68 -37.07
N PHE A 856 -3.97 -23.52 -36.56
CA PHE A 856 -4.74 -22.48 -35.85
C PHE A 856 -4.48 -21.09 -36.43
N PRO A 857 -4.97 -20.76 -37.61
CA PRO A 857 -4.65 -19.49 -38.32
C PRO A 857 -5.21 -18.25 -37.64
N THR A 858 -6.16 -18.39 -36.71
CA THR A 858 -6.77 -17.29 -35.95
C THR A 858 -5.93 -16.86 -34.73
N LEU A 859 -4.86 -17.59 -34.36
CA LEU A 859 -4.11 -17.39 -33.12
C LEU A 859 -3.52 -15.98 -33.01
N PHE A 860 -2.71 -15.54 -33.96
CA PHE A 860 -2.12 -14.21 -33.98
C PHE A 860 -3.13 -13.08 -34.18
N PRO A 861 -4.10 -13.18 -35.10
CA PRO A 861 -5.17 -12.18 -35.22
C PRO A 861 -5.97 -11.97 -33.93
N GLN A 862 -6.25 -13.05 -33.19
CA GLN A 862 -6.98 -12.96 -31.93
C GLN A 862 -6.17 -12.24 -30.85
N ILE A 863 -4.90 -12.55 -30.69
CA ILE A 863 -4.00 -11.87 -29.76
C ILE A 863 -3.85 -10.39 -30.12
N LEU A 864 -3.68 -10.08 -31.40
CA LEU A 864 -3.58 -8.70 -31.90
C LEU A 864 -4.87 -7.92 -31.60
N LYS A 865 -6.03 -8.52 -31.83
CA LYS A 865 -7.32 -7.95 -31.44
C LYS A 865 -7.39 -7.64 -29.95
N THR A 866 -7.01 -8.60 -29.11
CA THR A 866 -6.99 -8.43 -27.65
C THR A 866 -6.06 -7.28 -27.23
N LEU A 867 -4.86 -7.17 -27.82
CA LEU A 867 -3.92 -6.10 -27.51
C LEU A 867 -4.48 -4.72 -27.92
N PHE A 868 -5.14 -4.61 -29.09
CA PHE A 868 -5.82 -3.38 -29.49
C PHE A 868 -6.98 -3.03 -28.56
N GLU A 869 -7.79 -4.01 -28.17
CA GLU A 869 -8.89 -3.79 -27.22
C GLU A 869 -8.37 -3.23 -25.89
N ILE A 870 -7.29 -3.79 -25.34
CA ILE A 870 -6.67 -3.32 -24.09
C ILE A 870 -6.13 -1.88 -24.26
N ILE A 871 -5.39 -1.59 -25.34
CA ILE A 871 -4.80 -0.25 -25.54
C ILE A 871 -5.86 0.82 -25.82
N ILE A 872 -6.90 0.48 -26.57
CA ILE A 872 -7.92 1.45 -26.99
C ILE A 872 -8.94 1.69 -25.89
N PHE A 873 -9.34 0.65 -25.16
CA PHE A 873 -10.49 0.72 -24.25
C PHE A 873 -10.14 0.61 -22.76
N GLU A 874 -8.92 0.16 -22.43
CA GLU A 874 -8.48 0.04 -21.05
C GLU A 874 -7.35 1.04 -20.73
N ASP A 875 -7.35 1.60 -19.54
CA ASP A 875 -6.25 2.45 -19.06
C ASP A 875 -5.13 1.59 -18.50
N ALA A 876 -4.43 0.90 -19.39
CA ALA A 876 -3.34 0.03 -18.99
C ALA A 876 -2.08 0.85 -18.65
N GLY A 877 -1.62 0.76 -17.39
CA GLY A 877 -0.41 1.45 -16.93
C GLY A 877 0.90 1.01 -17.63
N ASN A 878 0.86 -0.06 -18.45
CA ASN A 878 1.98 -0.63 -19.18
C ASN A 878 1.86 -0.53 -20.72
N GLN A 879 1.20 0.51 -21.23
CA GLN A 879 0.97 0.71 -22.67
C GLN A 879 2.24 0.58 -23.53
N TRP A 880 3.40 1.05 -23.05
CA TRP A 880 4.68 0.86 -23.70
C TRP A 880 5.05 -0.62 -23.91
N SER A 881 4.83 -1.44 -22.93
CA SER A 881 5.14 -2.88 -23.02
C SER A 881 4.18 -3.59 -23.98
N LEU A 882 2.91 -3.18 -24.01
CA LEU A 882 1.89 -3.74 -24.90
C LEU A 882 2.06 -3.31 -26.38
N SER A 883 2.68 -2.16 -26.64
CA SER A 883 2.90 -1.67 -28.02
C SER A 883 3.92 -2.50 -28.80
N ARG A 884 4.90 -3.13 -28.13
CA ARG A 884 5.92 -3.95 -28.80
C ARG A 884 5.34 -5.15 -29.53
N PRO A 885 4.60 -6.07 -28.89
CA PRO A 885 4.02 -7.23 -29.57
C PRO A 885 3.01 -6.83 -30.64
N ILE A 886 2.35 -5.68 -30.54
CA ILE A 886 1.48 -5.18 -31.61
C ILE A 886 2.28 -4.96 -32.89
N LEU A 887 3.41 -4.24 -32.80
CA LEU A 887 4.25 -4.01 -33.96
C LEU A 887 4.74 -5.32 -34.59
N SER A 888 5.25 -6.23 -33.73
CA SER A 888 5.75 -7.53 -34.19
C SER A 888 4.65 -8.38 -34.84
N LEU A 889 3.44 -8.37 -34.30
CA LEU A 889 2.29 -9.09 -34.87
C LEU A 889 1.77 -8.47 -36.15
N ILE A 890 1.80 -7.14 -36.29
CA ILE A 890 1.44 -6.43 -37.52
C ILE A 890 2.40 -6.83 -38.65
N MET A 891 3.70 -6.90 -38.37
CA MET A 891 4.72 -7.23 -39.36
C MET A 891 4.59 -8.65 -39.92
N ILE A 892 3.98 -9.57 -39.20
CA ILE A 892 3.75 -10.98 -39.61
C ILE A 892 2.35 -11.24 -40.17
N SER A 893 1.43 -10.27 -40.09
CA SER A 893 0.02 -10.44 -40.48
C SER A 893 -0.24 -9.78 -41.83
N GLU A 894 -0.33 -10.57 -42.89
CA GLU A 894 -0.69 -10.05 -44.24
C GLU A 894 -2.05 -9.36 -44.29
N GLN A 895 -3.03 -9.81 -43.50
CA GLN A 895 -4.37 -9.23 -43.41
C GLN A 895 -4.40 -7.82 -42.82
N VAL A 896 -3.48 -7.50 -41.91
CA VAL A 896 -3.39 -6.17 -41.28
C VAL A 896 -2.71 -5.17 -42.19
N LEU A 897 -1.80 -5.60 -43.07
CA LEU A 897 -1.27 -4.75 -44.14
C LEU A 897 -2.36 -4.26 -45.10
N VAL A 898 -3.36 -5.10 -45.39
CA VAL A 898 -4.54 -4.72 -46.16
C VAL A 898 -5.42 -3.75 -45.39
N PHE A 899 -5.60 -3.95 -44.09
CA PHE A 899 -6.41 -3.07 -43.24
C PHE A 899 -5.75 -1.69 -43.03
N LEU A 900 -4.43 -1.62 -42.85
CA LEU A 900 -3.68 -0.37 -42.77
C LEU A 900 -3.69 0.38 -44.11
N LYS A 901 -3.66 -0.32 -45.26
CA LYS A 901 -3.87 0.30 -46.57
C LYS A 901 -5.27 0.86 -46.73
N LEU A 902 -6.28 0.23 -46.15
CA LEU A 902 -7.68 0.73 -46.12
C LEU A 902 -7.83 1.95 -45.19
N LEU A 903 -7.16 1.97 -44.04
CA LEU A 903 -7.18 3.12 -43.12
C LEU A 903 -6.48 4.36 -43.72
N ASN A 904 -5.44 4.19 -44.53
CA ASN A 904 -4.78 5.30 -45.27
C ASN A 904 -5.61 5.84 -46.42
N HIS A 905 -6.75 5.23 -46.73
CA HIS A 905 -7.70 5.69 -47.76
C HIS A 905 -9.00 6.27 -47.19
N VAL A 906 -9.10 6.43 -45.86
CA VAL A 906 -10.18 7.21 -45.24
C VAL A 906 -9.69 8.66 -45.12
N PRO A 907 -10.33 9.65 -45.75
CA PRO A 907 -9.89 11.03 -45.78
C PRO A 907 -9.96 11.71 -44.42
#